data_9a1dde6be9da3d6fdf2504ac00208a38
#
_entry.id   9a1dde6be9da3d6fdf2504ac00208a38
#
_cell.length_a   1.000
_cell.length_b   1.000
_cell.length_c   1.000
_cell.angle_alpha   90.00
_cell.angle_beta   90.00
_cell.angle_gamma   90.00
#
_symmetry.space_group_name_H-M   'P 1'
#
loop_
_entity.id
_entity.type
_entity.pdbx_description
1 polymer ?
#
loop_
_entity_poly.entity_id
_entity_poly.type
_entity_poly.pdbx_seq_one_letter_code
_entity_poly.pdbx_strand_id
1 'polypeptide(L)'
;MLIITATVIFISTVSMSLKTKKQNLSEAVALVGQAYLSGVEDFESSLREYPKFFFDSSQAVRLQKYKDLVAQFKKIEWLFINLHPKQAYSTFLRPFQFQRRDSLRLLFPDNWLFNGPIGLQPDSTVQKIQAAQPQVITNQKRNINLFVAVFTKALEETNYKQDINSLSAENIFEALRLQIMKISTMDLANADLTIVEEPGMHSLRSVLSSWTSIVKIFLDQLPESRTVFKEKFGQLMNEGNQYLIDQENRFRKFDRMYFLTQYVLPLSNYLFELRNALEVKSINKFAAISPGARNLYEADVFNPDFFAPSEDAYLTKAKIELGKFLFFDPVLSDNNERACASCHKPELAFTDKLVKSVKFERKGGDLPRNAPTVINSGFQKLVFWDMRAASLEDQLDSVINNEHELHSSFDRVIDRINSSREYKKLFSQAFPETKKTGIQRKHVKIAIACYERALNGLNSRFDRYIRGDKTAMTSQEINGFNLFVGKARCATCHIPPLFNGTIPPYFEITDHKSIGVPLKDTMEVMQLDIDTGTAKTYQNPLFKFSFKTPTVRNAELTAPYMHNGVYKTLEQVVEFYNHAAGAKFIRDGSKEREKLPYPFFTILPDTLGLIENEKLELVAFMKTLTDTTSIKNIPKRLPELSGKYANLNRRKLGGVY
;
A
#
# COMPACT_ATOMS: atom_id res chain seq x y z
N MET A 1 -57.73 24.49 -14.60
CA MET A 1 -58.02 23.19 -13.94
C MET A 1 -57.23 22.02 -14.54
N LEU A 2 -57.05 21.90 -15.86
CA LEU A 2 -56.28 20.82 -16.49
C LEU A 2 -54.78 20.80 -16.19
N ILE A 3 -54.12 21.95 -15.97
CA ILE A 3 -52.65 22.01 -15.66
C ILE A 3 -52.38 21.56 -14.23
N ILE A 4 -53.26 21.87 -13.28
CA ILE A 4 -53.10 21.45 -11.88
C ILE A 4 -53.29 19.94 -11.73
N THR A 5 -54.24 19.35 -12.46
CA THR A 5 -54.43 17.88 -12.46
C THR A 5 -53.27 17.11 -13.08
N ALA A 6 -52.69 17.62 -14.18
CA ALA A 6 -51.52 17.02 -14.79
C ALA A 6 -50.28 17.07 -13.88
N THR A 7 -50.05 18.18 -13.17
CA THR A 7 -48.94 18.34 -12.23
C THR A 7 -49.14 17.46 -10.99
N VAL A 8 -50.34 17.32 -10.46
CA VAL A 8 -50.63 16.45 -9.31
C VAL A 8 -50.47 14.94 -9.70
N ILE A 9 -50.91 14.54 -10.89
CA ILE A 9 -50.74 13.18 -11.40
C ILE A 9 -49.24 12.90 -11.63
N PHE A 10 -48.49 13.84 -12.21
CA PHE A 10 -47.06 13.70 -12.41
C PHE A 10 -46.30 13.61 -11.09
N ILE A 11 -46.62 14.46 -10.11
CA ILE A 11 -46.01 14.40 -8.77
C ILE A 11 -46.39 13.09 -8.05
N SER A 12 -47.63 12.62 -8.16
CA SER A 12 -48.05 11.36 -7.54
C SER A 12 -47.40 10.13 -8.19
N THR A 13 -47.27 10.09 -9.51
CA THR A 13 -46.59 9.00 -10.23
C THR A 13 -45.09 8.97 -9.99
N VAL A 14 -44.43 10.12 -9.95
CA VAL A 14 -43.01 10.24 -9.57
C VAL A 14 -42.79 9.84 -8.11
N SER A 15 -43.67 10.29 -7.20
CA SER A 15 -43.61 9.92 -5.77
C SER A 15 -43.83 8.41 -5.56
N MET A 16 -44.76 7.79 -6.29
CA MET A 16 -45.05 6.37 -6.23
C MET A 16 -43.89 5.54 -6.82
N SER A 17 -43.30 5.97 -7.94
CA SER A 17 -42.12 5.36 -8.55
C SER A 17 -40.91 5.42 -7.61
N LEU A 18 -40.65 6.55 -6.97
CA LEU A 18 -39.57 6.70 -6.00
C LEU A 18 -39.77 5.84 -4.75
N LYS A 19 -41.00 5.71 -4.27
CA LYS A 19 -41.35 4.89 -3.13
C LYS A 19 -41.13 3.40 -3.41
N THR A 20 -41.58 2.93 -4.58
CA THR A 20 -41.34 1.55 -5.04
C THR A 20 -39.86 1.26 -5.21
N LYS A 21 -39.10 2.14 -5.85
CA LYS A 21 -37.66 2.00 -6.03
C LYS A 21 -36.91 1.93 -4.70
N LYS A 22 -37.28 2.77 -3.72
CA LYS A 22 -36.68 2.76 -2.38
C LYS A 22 -36.99 1.47 -1.62
N GLN A 23 -38.20 0.94 -1.76
CA GLN A 23 -38.61 -0.33 -1.16
C GLN A 23 -37.83 -1.49 -1.76
N ASN A 24 -37.72 -1.59 -3.08
CA ASN A 24 -36.97 -2.62 -3.77
C ASN A 24 -35.49 -2.62 -3.37
N LEU A 25 -34.87 -1.44 -3.25
CA LEU A 25 -33.49 -1.33 -2.81
C LEU A 25 -33.29 -1.79 -1.36
N SER A 26 -34.25 -1.52 -0.48
CA SER A 26 -34.23 -2.00 0.92
C SER A 26 -34.34 -3.53 0.99
N GLU A 27 -35.18 -4.14 0.16
CA GLU A 27 -35.27 -5.61 0.06
C GLU A 27 -33.99 -6.24 -0.46
N ALA A 28 -33.36 -5.64 -1.47
CA ALA A 28 -32.05 -6.07 -1.97
C ALA A 28 -30.97 -6.02 -0.86
N VAL A 29 -30.92 -4.96 -0.08
CA VAL A 29 -30.00 -4.84 1.06
C VAL A 29 -30.25 -5.94 2.11
N ALA A 30 -31.51 -6.24 2.43
CA ALA A 30 -31.85 -7.30 3.35
C ALA A 30 -31.40 -8.69 2.85
N LEU A 31 -31.62 -9.00 1.58
CA LEU A 31 -31.17 -10.25 0.96
C LEU A 31 -29.63 -10.39 1.01
N VAL A 32 -28.91 -9.31 0.72
CA VAL A 32 -27.44 -9.29 0.81
C VAL A 32 -26.98 -9.51 2.25
N GLY A 33 -27.64 -8.89 3.22
CA GLY A 33 -27.37 -9.07 4.64
C GLY A 33 -27.55 -10.53 5.08
N GLN A 34 -28.66 -11.18 4.65
CA GLN A 34 -28.91 -12.60 4.93
C GLN A 34 -27.86 -13.52 4.30
N ALA A 35 -27.49 -13.27 3.03
CA ALA A 35 -26.44 -14.04 2.34
C ALA A 35 -25.09 -13.92 3.03
N TYR A 36 -24.75 -12.73 3.53
CA TYR A 36 -23.53 -12.50 4.29
C TYR A 36 -23.54 -13.24 5.62
N LEU A 37 -24.63 -13.18 6.39
CA LEU A 37 -24.78 -13.92 7.67
C LEU A 37 -24.58 -15.42 7.48
N SER A 38 -25.30 -16.01 6.50
CA SER A 38 -25.14 -17.42 6.19
C SER A 38 -23.69 -17.77 5.83
N GLY A 39 -23.02 -16.91 5.06
CA GLY A 39 -21.60 -17.10 4.69
C GLY A 39 -20.66 -17.04 5.90
N VAL A 40 -20.92 -16.16 6.89
CA VAL A 40 -20.13 -16.09 8.13
C VAL A 40 -20.35 -17.33 8.99
N GLU A 41 -21.59 -17.81 9.12
CA GLU A 41 -21.92 -19.03 9.87
C GLU A 41 -21.28 -20.27 9.25
N ASP A 42 -21.30 -20.39 7.92
CA ASP A 42 -20.62 -21.46 7.17
C ASP A 42 -19.11 -21.46 7.40
N PHE A 43 -18.50 -20.26 7.33
CA PHE A 43 -17.07 -20.09 7.58
C PHE A 43 -16.70 -20.43 9.03
N GLU A 44 -17.46 -19.95 10.00
CA GLU A 44 -17.25 -20.26 11.43
C GLU A 44 -17.35 -21.75 11.72
N SER A 45 -18.37 -22.43 11.16
CA SER A 45 -18.55 -23.87 11.28
C SER A 45 -17.35 -24.64 10.72
N SER A 46 -16.91 -24.31 9.52
CA SER A 46 -15.75 -24.93 8.87
C SER A 46 -14.45 -24.66 9.61
N LEU A 47 -14.28 -23.46 10.16
CA LEU A 47 -13.13 -23.09 10.98
C LEU A 47 -13.05 -23.94 12.26
N ARG A 48 -14.17 -24.15 12.94
CA ARG A 48 -14.26 -24.99 14.17
C ARG A 48 -14.01 -26.47 13.88
N GLU A 49 -14.35 -26.95 12.68
CA GLU A 49 -14.14 -28.34 12.28
C GLU A 49 -12.72 -28.60 11.72
N TYR A 50 -12.03 -27.59 11.26
CA TYR A 50 -10.73 -27.70 10.60
C TYR A 50 -9.69 -28.52 11.39
N PRO A 51 -9.56 -28.39 12.73
CA PRO A 51 -8.62 -29.19 13.52
C PRO A 51 -8.84 -30.70 13.42
N LYS A 52 -10.09 -31.17 13.31
CA LYS A 52 -10.42 -32.60 13.19
C LYS A 52 -9.80 -33.19 11.91
N PHE A 53 -9.92 -32.47 10.79
CA PHE A 53 -9.38 -32.93 9.50
C PHE A 53 -7.85 -32.85 9.44
N PHE A 54 -7.25 -31.92 10.16
CA PHE A 54 -5.82 -31.71 10.08
C PHE A 54 -5.00 -32.91 10.58
N PHE A 55 -5.48 -33.60 11.62
CA PHE A 55 -4.74 -34.71 12.26
C PHE A 55 -5.09 -36.09 11.70
N ASP A 56 -6.33 -36.25 11.22
CA ASP A 56 -6.85 -37.57 10.86
C ASP A 56 -6.84 -37.83 9.36
N SER A 57 -6.25 -36.93 8.54
CA SER A 57 -6.34 -37.00 7.09
C SER A 57 -4.97 -36.98 6.40
N SER A 58 -4.96 -37.47 5.16
CA SER A 58 -3.78 -37.35 4.29
C SER A 58 -3.45 -35.87 3.96
N GLN A 59 -2.21 -35.62 3.51
CA GLN A 59 -1.79 -34.27 3.13
C GLN A 59 -2.69 -33.63 2.07
N ALA A 60 -3.09 -34.40 1.04
CA ALA A 60 -3.97 -33.91 0.00
C ALA A 60 -5.32 -33.45 0.54
N VAL A 61 -5.92 -34.20 1.49
CA VAL A 61 -7.16 -33.84 2.15
C VAL A 61 -7.01 -32.58 3.01
N ARG A 62 -5.91 -32.49 3.77
CA ARG A 62 -5.59 -31.28 4.56
C ARG A 62 -5.50 -30.03 3.70
N LEU A 63 -4.77 -30.12 2.58
CA LEU A 63 -4.62 -29.03 1.63
C LEU A 63 -5.97 -28.63 1.04
N GLN A 64 -6.80 -29.61 0.63
CA GLN A 64 -8.10 -29.32 0.08
C GLN A 64 -9.01 -28.60 1.12
N LYS A 65 -9.06 -29.10 2.36
CA LYS A 65 -9.83 -28.48 3.45
C LYS A 65 -9.38 -27.07 3.77
N TYR A 66 -8.07 -26.80 3.67
CA TYR A 66 -7.54 -25.47 3.81
C TYR A 66 -8.01 -24.55 2.65
N LYS A 67 -7.92 -25.03 1.41
CA LYS A 67 -8.43 -24.29 0.24
C LYS A 67 -9.92 -23.98 0.40
N ASP A 68 -10.72 -24.94 0.87
CA ASP A 68 -12.15 -24.76 1.12
C ASP A 68 -12.42 -23.69 2.19
N LEU A 69 -11.64 -23.70 3.28
CA LEU A 69 -11.76 -22.70 4.36
C LEU A 69 -11.42 -21.29 3.86
N VAL A 70 -10.33 -21.15 3.11
CA VAL A 70 -9.96 -19.89 2.49
C VAL A 70 -11.05 -19.42 1.52
N ALA A 71 -11.58 -20.32 0.71
CA ALA A 71 -12.65 -20.00 -0.24
C ALA A 71 -13.91 -19.50 0.44
N GLN A 72 -14.29 -20.10 1.58
CA GLN A 72 -15.44 -19.62 2.36
C GLN A 72 -15.20 -18.23 2.95
N PHE A 73 -14.01 -17.98 3.51
CA PHE A 73 -13.66 -16.64 3.96
C PHE A 73 -13.70 -15.62 2.82
N LYS A 74 -13.18 -15.96 1.67
CA LYS A 74 -13.17 -15.07 0.48
C LYS A 74 -14.58 -14.69 0.00
N LYS A 75 -15.59 -15.49 0.26
CA LYS A 75 -16.99 -15.17 -0.06
C LYS A 75 -17.57 -14.04 0.80
N ILE A 76 -17.08 -13.90 2.03
CA ILE A 76 -17.56 -12.90 3.00
C ILE A 76 -16.59 -11.73 3.17
N GLU A 77 -15.34 -11.90 2.76
CA GLU A 77 -14.23 -10.97 2.97
C GLU A 77 -14.57 -9.52 2.58
N TRP A 78 -15.24 -9.34 1.44
CA TRP A 78 -15.56 -8.04 0.88
C TRP A 78 -16.38 -7.15 1.82
N LEU A 79 -17.39 -7.72 2.53
CA LEU A 79 -18.18 -6.97 3.49
C LEU A 79 -17.52 -6.97 4.87
N PHE A 80 -16.87 -8.07 5.26
CA PHE A 80 -16.15 -8.19 6.52
C PHE A 80 -15.04 -7.15 6.67
N ILE A 81 -14.24 -6.92 5.63
CA ILE A 81 -13.19 -5.88 5.62
C ILE A 81 -13.81 -4.49 5.82
N ASN A 82 -14.95 -4.23 5.21
CA ASN A 82 -15.61 -2.93 5.30
C ASN A 82 -16.19 -2.67 6.69
N LEU A 83 -16.87 -3.66 7.26
CA LEU A 83 -17.53 -3.55 8.57
C LEU A 83 -16.52 -3.62 9.73
N HIS A 84 -15.48 -4.44 9.59
CA HIS A 84 -14.52 -4.75 10.65
C HIS A 84 -13.05 -4.58 10.21
N PRO A 85 -12.64 -3.39 9.75
CA PRO A 85 -11.30 -3.20 9.18
C PRO A 85 -10.17 -3.53 10.16
N LYS A 86 -10.34 -3.27 11.44
CA LYS A 86 -9.31 -3.59 12.46
C LYS A 86 -9.09 -5.09 12.59
N GLN A 87 -10.17 -5.87 12.75
CA GLN A 87 -10.11 -7.34 12.84
C GLN A 87 -9.63 -7.96 11.53
N ALA A 88 -10.12 -7.44 10.40
CA ALA A 88 -9.68 -7.89 9.09
C ALA A 88 -8.16 -7.78 8.92
N TYR A 89 -7.58 -6.60 9.18
CA TYR A 89 -6.13 -6.41 9.04
C TYR A 89 -5.31 -7.10 10.12
N SER A 90 -5.79 -7.16 11.37
CA SER A 90 -5.02 -7.75 12.45
C SER A 90 -5.04 -9.28 12.45
N THR A 91 -6.09 -9.91 11.90
CA THR A 91 -6.31 -11.34 12.03
C THR A 91 -6.39 -12.06 10.69
N PHE A 92 -7.17 -11.55 9.74
CA PHE A 92 -7.52 -12.27 8.52
C PHE A 92 -6.64 -11.94 7.31
N LEU A 93 -6.27 -10.68 7.13
CA LEU A 93 -5.50 -10.24 5.96
C LEU A 93 -3.98 -10.33 6.15
N ARG A 94 -3.51 -10.08 7.37
CA ARG A 94 -2.09 -10.19 7.74
C ARG A 94 -1.95 -10.64 9.18
N PRO A 95 -2.28 -11.88 9.53
CA PRO A 95 -2.32 -12.36 10.91
C PRO A 95 -1.01 -12.23 11.67
N PHE A 96 0.12 -12.01 10.99
CA PHE A 96 1.45 -12.13 11.58
C PHE A 96 2.33 -10.87 11.52
N GLN A 97 1.85 -9.76 10.94
CA GLN A 97 2.70 -8.57 10.77
C GLN A 97 2.44 -7.43 11.75
N PHE A 98 1.34 -7.43 12.53
CA PHE A 98 0.95 -6.25 13.28
C PHE A 98 0.88 -6.39 14.79
N GLN A 99 1.56 -5.48 15.43
CA GLN A 99 1.49 -4.84 16.77
C GLN A 99 1.15 -5.66 18.03
N ARG A 100 0.59 -6.89 17.95
CA ARG A 100 0.37 -7.77 19.11
C ARG A 100 1.32 -8.96 19.16
N ARG A 101 2.51 -8.82 18.61
CA ARG A 101 3.53 -9.89 18.63
C ARG A 101 3.87 -10.38 20.04
N ASP A 102 3.76 -9.55 21.05
CA ASP A 102 4.10 -9.96 22.42
C ASP A 102 3.08 -10.97 23.00
N SER A 103 1.80 -10.81 22.70
CA SER A 103 0.77 -11.76 23.10
C SER A 103 0.79 -13.05 22.26
N LEU A 104 1.08 -12.94 20.97
CA LEU A 104 1.15 -14.08 20.06
C LEU A 104 2.48 -14.87 20.21
N ARG A 105 3.56 -14.20 20.62
CA ARG A 105 4.86 -14.83 20.85
C ARG A 105 4.82 -15.87 21.97
N LEU A 106 4.01 -15.64 23.00
CA LEU A 106 3.75 -16.62 24.07
C LEU A 106 2.94 -17.82 23.59
N LEU A 107 2.27 -17.69 22.43
CA LEU A 107 1.29 -18.62 21.93
C LEU A 107 1.77 -19.45 20.74
N PHE A 108 2.74 -18.93 19.94
CA PHE A 108 3.23 -19.60 18.73
C PHE A 108 4.74 -19.85 18.79
N PRO A 109 5.19 -21.10 18.75
CA PRO A 109 6.61 -21.43 18.60
C PRO A 109 7.17 -20.86 17.29
N ASP A 110 8.46 -20.59 17.33
CA ASP A 110 9.21 -19.81 16.34
C ASP A 110 9.07 -20.20 14.86
N ASN A 111 8.71 -21.42 14.53
CA ASN A 111 8.60 -21.91 13.15
C ASN A 111 7.26 -21.60 12.48
N TRP A 112 6.32 -21.02 13.20
CA TRP A 112 4.94 -20.82 12.76
C TRP A 112 4.69 -19.54 11.98
N LEU A 113 5.48 -18.54 12.28
CA LEU A 113 5.30 -17.19 11.75
C LEU A 113 5.69 -17.05 10.27
N PHE A 114 6.33 -18.07 9.68
CA PHE A 114 6.87 -18.02 8.33
C PHE A 114 6.11 -18.82 7.28
N ASN A 115 5.35 -19.83 7.70
CA ASN A 115 4.87 -20.87 6.79
C ASN A 115 3.36 -20.84 6.53
N GLY A 116 2.68 -19.75 6.86
CA GLY A 116 1.21 -19.69 6.78
C GLY A 116 0.54 -20.60 7.81
N PRO A 117 -0.77 -20.89 7.68
CA PRO A 117 -1.41 -21.88 8.54
C PRO A 117 -0.71 -23.21 8.35
N ILE A 118 -0.08 -23.60 9.37
CA ILE A 118 0.87 -24.64 9.61
C ILE A 118 0.65 -25.92 8.85
N GLY A 119 1.75 -26.47 8.44
CA GLY A 119 1.85 -27.84 7.96
C GLY A 119 1.58 -27.98 6.46
N LEU A 120 1.58 -26.91 5.71
CA LEU A 120 1.48 -26.94 4.25
C LEU A 120 2.84 -26.73 3.56
N GLN A 121 3.92 -27.14 4.22
CA GLN A 121 5.24 -27.23 3.58
C GLN A 121 5.28 -28.39 2.59
N PRO A 122 6.05 -28.27 1.48
CA PRO A 122 6.29 -29.38 0.57
C PRO A 122 6.81 -30.63 1.27
N ASP A 123 6.46 -31.78 0.74
CA ASP A 123 6.64 -33.14 1.30
C ASP A 123 7.94 -33.42 2.07
N SER A 124 9.07 -32.86 1.65
CA SER A 124 10.37 -33.16 2.28
C SER A 124 10.51 -32.64 3.71
N THR A 125 9.79 -31.56 4.05
CA THR A 125 9.83 -30.98 5.40
C THR A 125 8.77 -31.63 6.30
N VAL A 126 7.59 -31.95 5.76
CA VAL A 126 6.53 -32.65 6.51
C VAL A 126 6.95 -34.09 6.85
N GLN A 127 7.60 -34.79 5.92
CA GLN A 127 8.16 -36.16 6.20
C GLN A 127 9.26 -36.12 7.26
N LYS A 128 10.13 -35.11 7.24
CA LYS A 128 11.15 -34.92 8.29
C LYS A 128 10.52 -34.55 9.65
N ILE A 129 9.45 -33.80 9.65
CA ILE A 129 8.72 -33.44 10.89
C ILE A 129 7.92 -34.62 11.42
N GLN A 130 7.31 -35.46 10.57
CA GLN A 130 6.61 -36.67 10.97
C GLN A 130 7.54 -37.76 11.52
N ALA A 131 8.80 -37.81 11.05
CA ALA A 131 9.81 -38.70 11.57
C ALA A 131 10.47 -38.24 12.89
N ALA A 132 10.27 -36.95 13.26
CA ALA A 132 10.89 -36.34 14.43
C ALA A 132 9.87 -36.13 15.57
N GLN A 133 9.74 -37.14 16.41
CA GLN A 133 9.24 -37.12 17.80
C GLN A 133 7.77 -36.70 18.11
N PRO A 134 7.11 -37.38 19.09
CA PRO A 134 5.74 -37.09 19.58
C PRO A 134 5.52 -35.66 20.05
N GLN A 135 6.56 -34.96 20.46
CA GLN A 135 6.53 -33.58 20.94
C GLN A 135 6.20 -32.56 19.84
N VAL A 136 6.59 -32.83 18.61
CA VAL A 136 6.28 -31.97 17.44
C VAL A 136 4.81 -32.05 17.07
N ILE A 137 4.23 -33.26 17.12
CA ILE A 137 2.78 -33.47 16.87
C ILE A 137 1.93 -32.77 17.94
N THR A 138 2.33 -32.83 19.20
CA THR A 138 1.65 -32.14 20.30
C THR A 138 1.70 -30.64 20.14
N ASN A 139 2.82 -30.10 19.72
CA ASN A 139 2.98 -28.67 19.43
C ASN A 139 2.14 -28.25 18.21
N GLN A 140 2.08 -29.04 17.16
CA GLN A 140 1.22 -28.75 15.99
C GLN A 140 -0.27 -28.74 16.38
N LYS A 141 -0.71 -29.73 17.19
CA LYS A 141 -2.11 -29.78 17.68
C LYS A 141 -2.48 -28.53 18.48
N ARG A 142 -1.60 -28.15 19.40
CA ARG A 142 -1.75 -26.92 20.18
C ARG A 142 -1.87 -25.70 19.28
N ASN A 143 -1.05 -25.62 18.29
CA ASN A 143 -0.95 -24.47 17.39
C ASN A 143 -2.20 -24.31 16.51
N ILE A 144 -2.74 -25.40 15.94
CA ILE A 144 -3.95 -25.35 15.14
C ILE A 144 -5.17 -24.97 15.98
N ASN A 145 -5.30 -25.56 17.16
CA ASN A 145 -6.36 -25.20 18.07
C ASN A 145 -6.29 -23.70 18.44
N LEU A 146 -5.08 -23.18 18.59
CA LEU A 146 -4.87 -21.78 18.89
C LEU A 146 -5.18 -20.88 17.67
N PHE A 147 -4.80 -21.28 16.45
CA PHE A 147 -5.20 -20.62 15.22
C PHE A 147 -6.73 -20.50 15.17
N VAL A 148 -7.46 -21.60 15.33
CA VAL A 148 -8.93 -21.60 15.34
C VAL A 148 -9.46 -20.71 16.46
N ALA A 149 -8.90 -20.77 17.67
CA ALA A 149 -9.33 -19.94 18.79
C ALA A 149 -9.13 -18.44 18.52
N VAL A 150 -8.01 -18.03 17.92
CA VAL A 150 -7.74 -16.62 17.57
C VAL A 150 -8.73 -16.11 16.52
N PHE A 151 -9.00 -16.89 15.49
CA PHE A 151 -9.93 -16.50 14.42
C PHE A 151 -11.39 -16.51 14.93
N THR A 152 -11.77 -17.51 15.72
CA THR A 152 -13.12 -17.57 16.34
C THR A 152 -13.31 -16.36 17.26
N LYS A 153 -12.34 -16.07 18.11
CA LYS A 153 -12.39 -14.88 18.98
C LYS A 153 -12.49 -13.59 18.20
N ALA A 154 -11.74 -13.45 17.09
CA ALA A 154 -11.83 -12.28 16.23
C ALA A 154 -13.21 -12.12 15.61
N LEU A 155 -13.90 -13.22 15.25
CA LEU A 155 -15.29 -13.20 14.81
C LEU A 155 -16.24 -12.83 15.95
N GLU A 156 -16.05 -13.39 17.13
CA GLU A 156 -16.88 -13.12 18.33
C GLU A 156 -16.76 -11.65 18.79
N GLU A 157 -15.57 -11.04 18.63
CA GLU A 157 -15.34 -9.61 18.91
C GLU A 157 -16.05 -8.68 17.90
N THR A 158 -16.56 -9.22 16.79
CA THR A 158 -17.36 -8.48 15.83
C THR A 158 -18.84 -8.66 16.14
N ASN A 159 -19.60 -7.56 16.13
CA ASN A 159 -21.05 -7.61 16.27
C ASN A 159 -21.74 -7.84 14.92
N TYR A 160 -21.20 -8.75 14.08
CA TYR A 160 -21.65 -8.91 12.69
C TYR A 160 -23.17 -9.16 12.55
N LYS A 161 -23.82 -9.76 13.56
CA LYS A 161 -25.27 -9.93 13.60
C LYS A 161 -26.04 -8.61 13.81
N GLN A 162 -25.44 -7.65 14.51
CA GLN A 162 -26.05 -6.33 14.74
C GLN A 162 -25.73 -5.36 13.59
N ASP A 163 -24.53 -5.45 13.03
CA ASP A 163 -24.07 -4.56 11.98
C ASP A 163 -24.93 -4.66 10.71
N ILE A 164 -25.55 -5.81 10.47
CA ILE A 164 -26.46 -6.01 9.33
C ILE A 164 -27.71 -5.17 9.45
N ASN A 165 -28.20 -4.90 10.66
CA ASN A 165 -29.37 -4.05 10.87
C ASN A 165 -29.10 -2.57 10.47
N SER A 166 -27.84 -2.18 10.40
CA SER A 166 -27.41 -0.86 9.95
C SER A 166 -26.88 -0.83 8.52
N LEU A 167 -26.94 -1.97 7.81
CA LEU A 167 -26.41 -2.09 6.46
C LEU A 167 -27.25 -1.25 5.49
N SER A 168 -26.57 -0.52 4.60
CA SER A 168 -27.20 0.28 3.55
C SER A 168 -26.63 -0.12 2.18
N ALA A 169 -27.32 0.28 1.11
CA ALA A 169 -26.82 0.08 -0.25
C ALA A 169 -25.47 0.79 -0.46
N GLU A 170 -25.29 1.97 0.13
CA GLU A 170 -24.05 2.74 0.09
C GLU A 170 -22.88 1.93 0.71
N ASN A 171 -23.10 1.29 1.87
CA ASN A 171 -22.10 0.43 2.52
C ASN A 171 -21.74 -0.78 1.65
N ILE A 172 -22.73 -1.42 1.02
CA ILE A 172 -22.52 -2.57 0.15
C ILE A 172 -21.72 -2.18 -1.09
N PHE A 173 -22.10 -1.11 -1.79
CA PHE A 173 -21.37 -0.66 -2.97
C PHE A 173 -19.95 -0.18 -2.64
N GLU A 174 -19.74 0.46 -1.49
CA GLU A 174 -18.40 0.81 -1.02
C GLU A 174 -17.57 -0.43 -0.71
N ALA A 175 -18.13 -1.43 -0.04
CA ALA A 175 -17.46 -2.68 0.25
C ALA A 175 -17.05 -3.42 -1.04
N LEU A 176 -17.94 -3.51 -2.03
CA LEU A 176 -17.63 -4.10 -3.34
C LEU A 176 -16.54 -3.30 -4.07
N ARG A 177 -16.59 -1.97 -4.03
CA ARG A 177 -15.56 -1.09 -4.60
C ARG A 177 -14.18 -1.33 -3.98
N LEU A 178 -14.11 -1.39 -2.66
CA LEU A 178 -12.86 -1.64 -1.95
C LEU A 178 -12.31 -3.04 -2.22
N GLN A 179 -13.18 -4.03 -2.33
CA GLN A 179 -12.76 -5.39 -2.65
C GLN A 179 -12.16 -5.48 -4.06
N ILE A 180 -12.76 -4.83 -5.08
CA ILE A 180 -12.18 -4.87 -6.43
C ILE A 180 -10.84 -4.13 -6.49
N MET A 181 -10.67 -3.08 -5.70
CA MET A 181 -9.38 -2.41 -5.54
C MET A 181 -8.35 -3.36 -4.91
N LYS A 182 -8.75 -4.17 -3.93
CA LYS A 182 -7.91 -5.21 -3.34
C LYS A 182 -7.56 -6.29 -4.37
N ILE A 183 -8.53 -6.76 -5.16
CA ILE A 183 -8.29 -7.71 -6.26
C ILE A 183 -7.26 -7.15 -7.25
N SER A 184 -7.40 -5.89 -7.64
CA SER A 184 -6.50 -5.24 -8.62
C SER A 184 -5.08 -5.01 -8.09
N THR A 185 -4.81 -5.34 -6.84
CA THR A 185 -3.52 -5.10 -6.16
C THR A 185 -3.03 -6.35 -5.42
N MET A 186 -3.51 -6.58 -4.21
CA MET A 186 -3.00 -7.62 -3.30
C MET A 186 -3.36 -9.03 -3.76
N ASP A 187 -4.63 -9.27 -4.13
CA ASP A 187 -5.06 -10.60 -4.54
C ASP A 187 -4.42 -11.01 -5.87
N LEU A 188 -4.24 -10.05 -6.79
CA LEU A 188 -3.52 -10.26 -8.05
C LEU A 188 -2.05 -10.64 -7.83
N ALA A 189 -1.43 -10.08 -6.80
CA ALA A 189 -0.05 -10.37 -6.41
C ALA A 189 0.08 -11.61 -5.51
N ASN A 190 -1.04 -12.23 -5.12
CA ASN A 190 -1.08 -13.23 -4.05
C ASN A 190 -0.36 -12.73 -2.78
N ALA A 191 -0.53 -11.44 -2.48
CA ALA A 191 0.03 -10.81 -1.29
C ALA A 191 -0.69 -11.24 -0.01
N ASP A 192 -1.83 -11.89 -0.14
CA ASP A 192 -2.50 -12.63 0.93
C ASP A 192 -1.72 -13.92 1.19
N LEU A 193 -0.87 -13.89 2.10
CA LEU A 193 -0.14 -14.83 2.95
C LEU A 193 -0.37 -16.35 2.81
N THR A 194 -0.87 -16.83 1.72
CA THR A 194 -0.93 -18.25 1.47
C THR A 194 0.34 -18.66 0.75
N ILE A 195 1.30 -19.17 1.49
CA ILE A 195 2.59 -19.69 1.04
C ILE A 195 2.44 -20.93 0.14
N VAL A 196 1.24 -21.41 -0.04
CA VAL A 196 0.94 -22.56 -0.91
C VAL A 196 0.82 -22.07 -2.35
N GLU A 197 1.60 -22.64 -3.24
CA GLU A 197 1.83 -22.20 -4.63
C GLU A 197 0.57 -22.05 -5.54
N GLU A 198 -0.62 -22.44 -5.08
CA GLU A 198 -1.83 -22.48 -5.90
C GLU A 198 -3.14 -21.87 -5.33
N PRO A 199 -3.23 -21.33 -4.10
CA PRO A 199 -4.49 -20.80 -3.60
C PRO A 199 -4.97 -19.53 -4.28
N GLY A 200 -4.08 -18.77 -4.92
CA GLY A 200 -4.40 -17.48 -5.53
C GLY A 200 -5.52 -17.55 -6.57
N MET A 201 -5.49 -18.51 -7.47
CA MET A 201 -6.54 -18.69 -8.48
C MET A 201 -7.87 -19.10 -7.86
N HIS A 202 -7.83 -20.04 -6.92
CA HIS A 202 -9.02 -20.50 -6.20
C HIS A 202 -9.65 -19.38 -5.37
N SER A 203 -8.83 -18.56 -4.71
CA SER A 203 -9.29 -17.38 -3.96
C SER A 203 -9.96 -16.35 -4.87
N LEU A 204 -9.35 -15.99 -6.00
CA LEU A 204 -9.93 -15.07 -6.99
C LEU A 204 -11.27 -15.59 -7.53
N ARG A 205 -11.35 -16.88 -7.88
CA ARG A 205 -12.61 -17.50 -8.33
C ARG A 205 -13.70 -17.44 -7.26
N SER A 206 -13.34 -17.69 -5.99
CA SER A 206 -14.28 -17.64 -4.88
C SER A 206 -14.86 -16.23 -4.67
N VAL A 207 -14.02 -15.21 -4.80
CA VAL A 207 -14.48 -13.81 -4.75
C VAL A 207 -15.40 -13.49 -5.91
N LEU A 208 -15.02 -13.83 -7.16
CA LEU A 208 -15.86 -13.56 -8.34
C LEU A 208 -17.20 -14.30 -8.26
N SER A 209 -17.20 -15.56 -7.81
CA SER A 209 -18.44 -16.34 -7.62
C SER A 209 -19.38 -15.69 -6.59
N SER A 210 -18.86 -15.26 -5.44
CA SER A 210 -19.64 -14.53 -4.43
C SER A 210 -20.24 -13.24 -5.02
N TRP A 211 -19.46 -12.49 -5.77
CA TRP A 211 -19.90 -11.25 -6.39
C TRP A 211 -21.01 -11.43 -7.41
N THR A 212 -20.96 -12.51 -8.21
CA THR A 212 -22.01 -12.82 -9.17
C THR A 212 -23.36 -12.87 -8.49
N SER A 213 -23.45 -13.54 -7.35
CA SER A 213 -24.69 -13.64 -6.57
C SER A 213 -25.14 -12.30 -5.98
N ILE A 214 -24.23 -11.56 -5.37
CA ILE A 214 -24.54 -10.28 -4.70
C ILE A 214 -24.94 -9.21 -5.74
N VAL A 215 -24.17 -9.05 -6.80
CA VAL A 215 -24.44 -8.04 -7.83
C VAL A 215 -25.72 -8.37 -8.58
N LYS A 216 -26.05 -9.66 -8.79
CA LYS A 216 -27.31 -10.08 -9.40
C LYS A 216 -28.53 -9.56 -8.64
N ILE A 217 -28.51 -9.60 -7.30
CA ILE A 217 -29.59 -9.05 -6.45
C ILE A 217 -29.88 -7.59 -6.79
N PHE A 218 -28.84 -6.79 -7.04
CA PHE A 218 -28.99 -5.39 -7.42
C PHE A 218 -29.36 -5.19 -8.91
N LEU A 219 -28.87 -6.06 -9.80
CA LEU A 219 -29.26 -6.03 -11.22
C LEU A 219 -30.74 -6.33 -11.40
N ASP A 220 -31.31 -7.20 -10.57
CA ASP A 220 -32.74 -7.54 -10.62
C ASP A 220 -33.62 -6.34 -10.22
N GLN A 221 -33.08 -5.33 -9.55
CA GLN A 221 -33.78 -4.08 -9.25
C GLN A 221 -33.82 -3.09 -10.43
N LEU A 222 -33.03 -3.34 -11.48
CA LEU A 222 -33.05 -2.49 -12.69
C LEU A 222 -34.23 -2.88 -13.59
N PRO A 223 -34.84 -1.88 -14.29
CA PRO A 223 -35.94 -2.15 -15.23
C PRO A 223 -35.46 -3.05 -16.41
N GLU A 224 -36.40 -3.70 -17.07
CA GLU A 224 -36.13 -4.57 -18.24
C GLU A 224 -35.44 -3.80 -19.39
N SER A 225 -35.70 -2.51 -19.53
CA SER A 225 -35.00 -1.67 -20.52
C SER A 225 -33.47 -1.67 -20.36
N ARG A 226 -32.94 -2.19 -19.25
CA ARG A 226 -31.50 -2.37 -18.96
C ARG A 226 -30.99 -3.77 -19.20
N THR A 227 -31.69 -4.61 -19.94
CA THR A 227 -31.31 -6.02 -20.22
C THR A 227 -29.87 -6.12 -20.76
N VAL A 228 -29.50 -5.32 -21.75
CA VAL A 228 -28.14 -5.30 -22.32
C VAL A 228 -27.07 -5.00 -21.25
N PHE A 229 -27.38 -4.12 -20.30
CA PHE A 229 -26.48 -3.82 -19.18
C PHE A 229 -26.35 -5.02 -18.24
N LYS A 230 -27.45 -5.74 -17.96
CA LYS A 230 -27.45 -6.95 -17.11
C LYS A 230 -26.66 -8.09 -17.78
N GLU A 231 -26.88 -8.31 -19.07
CA GLU A 231 -26.18 -9.34 -19.87
C GLU A 231 -24.67 -9.10 -19.92
N LYS A 232 -24.25 -7.85 -20.13
CA LYS A 232 -22.84 -7.47 -20.14
C LYS A 232 -22.12 -7.82 -18.85
N PHE A 233 -22.75 -7.65 -17.69
CA PHE A 233 -22.18 -8.08 -16.42
C PHE A 233 -22.01 -9.59 -16.37
N GLY A 234 -23.06 -10.34 -16.73
CA GLY A 234 -23.02 -11.80 -16.76
C GLY A 234 -21.92 -12.33 -17.67
N GLN A 235 -21.79 -11.75 -18.86
CA GLN A 235 -20.73 -12.08 -19.80
C GLN A 235 -19.34 -11.83 -19.19
N LEU A 236 -19.11 -10.63 -18.65
CA LEU A 236 -17.82 -10.25 -18.08
C LEU A 236 -17.41 -11.15 -16.90
N MET A 237 -18.37 -11.52 -16.05
CA MET A 237 -18.14 -12.44 -14.94
C MET A 237 -17.84 -13.87 -15.42
N ASN A 238 -18.59 -14.37 -16.40
CA ASN A 238 -18.40 -15.71 -16.96
C ASN A 238 -17.05 -15.83 -17.67
N GLU A 239 -16.69 -14.86 -18.52
CA GLU A 239 -15.40 -14.84 -19.23
C GLU A 239 -14.24 -14.72 -18.25
N GLY A 240 -14.32 -13.84 -17.25
CA GLY A 240 -13.29 -13.68 -16.22
C GLY A 240 -13.11 -14.95 -15.39
N ASN A 241 -14.20 -15.61 -15.01
CA ASN A 241 -14.13 -16.87 -14.26
C ASN A 241 -13.59 -18.01 -15.12
N GLN A 242 -14.01 -18.11 -16.40
CA GLN A 242 -13.49 -19.11 -17.34
C GLN A 242 -11.99 -18.91 -17.57
N TYR A 243 -11.55 -17.66 -17.74
CA TYR A 243 -10.12 -17.36 -17.86
C TYR A 243 -9.33 -17.84 -16.66
N LEU A 244 -9.84 -17.66 -15.41
CA LEU A 244 -9.18 -18.18 -14.20
C LEU A 244 -9.16 -19.72 -14.16
N ILE A 245 -10.21 -20.39 -14.66
CA ILE A 245 -10.27 -21.85 -14.78
C ILE A 245 -9.18 -22.35 -15.75
N ASP A 246 -9.08 -21.72 -16.92
CA ASP A 246 -8.12 -22.10 -17.97
C ASP A 246 -6.66 -21.89 -17.50
N GLN A 247 -6.45 -21.02 -16.53
CA GLN A 247 -5.15 -20.76 -15.91
C GLN A 247 -4.92 -21.57 -14.61
N GLU A 248 -5.85 -22.43 -14.22
CA GLU A 248 -5.68 -23.30 -13.05
C GLU A 248 -4.40 -24.15 -13.21
N ASN A 249 -3.59 -24.24 -12.15
CA ASN A 249 -2.24 -24.83 -12.18
C ASN A 249 -1.17 -24.06 -12.99
N ARG A 250 -1.46 -22.87 -13.48
CA ARG A 250 -0.49 -22.02 -14.20
C ARG A 250 -0.24 -20.68 -13.49
N PHE A 251 -0.44 -20.61 -12.19
CA PHE A 251 -0.35 -19.36 -11.43
C PHE A 251 0.94 -18.56 -11.69
N ARG A 252 2.08 -19.24 -11.85
CA ARG A 252 3.37 -18.59 -12.16
C ARG A 252 3.41 -17.98 -13.58
N LYS A 253 2.63 -18.52 -14.52
CA LYS A 253 2.53 -18.07 -15.92
C LYS A 253 1.27 -17.30 -16.24
N PHE A 254 0.43 -17.08 -15.24
CA PHE A 254 -0.83 -16.33 -15.35
C PHE A 254 -0.57 -14.92 -15.85
N ASP A 255 -1.24 -14.52 -16.95
CA ASP A 255 -1.14 -13.16 -17.48
C ASP A 255 -2.02 -12.20 -16.65
N ARG A 256 -1.39 -11.61 -15.65
CA ARG A 256 -2.01 -10.68 -14.70
C ARG A 256 -2.37 -9.35 -15.35
N MET A 257 -1.57 -8.88 -16.30
CA MET A 257 -1.87 -7.65 -17.03
C MET A 257 -3.14 -7.81 -17.87
N TYR A 258 -3.27 -8.94 -18.55
CA TYR A 258 -4.47 -9.25 -19.31
C TYR A 258 -5.70 -9.35 -18.40
N PHE A 259 -5.61 -10.14 -17.33
CA PHE A 259 -6.72 -10.29 -16.36
C PHE A 259 -7.13 -8.95 -15.75
N LEU A 260 -6.16 -8.14 -15.33
CA LEU A 260 -6.40 -6.81 -14.77
C LEU A 260 -7.15 -5.90 -15.76
N THR A 261 -6.67 -5.84 -17.01
CA THR A 261 -7.19 -4.87 -17.99
C THR A 261 -8.45 -5.34 -18.72
N GLN A 262 -8.65 -6.66 -18.87
CA GLN A 262 -9.83 -7.21 -19.58
C GLN A 262 -10.99 -7.53 -18.65
N TYR A 263 -10.73 -7.82 -17.37
CA TYR A 263 -11.79 -8.23 -16.44
C TYR A 263 -11.89 -7.34 -15.20
N VAL A 264 -10.82 -7.14 -14.45
CA VAL A 264 -10.89 -6.45 -13.15
C VAL A 264 -11.27 -4.98 -13.28
N LEU A 265 -10.61 -4.23 -14.17
CA LEU A 265 -10.92 -2.81 -14.37
C LEU A 265 -12.29 -2.61 -15.05
N PRO A 266 -12.69 -3.37 -16.07
CA PRO A 266 -14.05 -3.33 -16.59
C PRO A 266 -15.12 -3.64 -15.54
N LEU A 267 -14.91 -4.63 -14.65
CA LEU A 267 -15.82 -4.91 -13.53
C LEU A 267 -15.91 -3.72 -12.56
N SER A 268 -14.79 -3.07 -12.25
CA SER A 268 -14.78 -1.88 -11.40
C SER A 268 -15.60 -0.74 -12.00
N ASN A 269 -15.42 -0.48 -13.29
CA ASN A 269 -16.19 0.54 -14.02
C ASN A 269 -17.68 0.16 -14.06
N TYR A 270 -17.98 -1.13 -14.27
CA TYR A 270 -19.36 -1.63 -14.28
C TYR A 270 -20.07 -1.42 -12.94
N LEU A 271 -19.41 -1.72 -11.82
CA LEU A 271 -19.96 -1.47 -10.48
C LEU A 271 -20.25 0.01 -10.24
N PHE A 272 -19.37 0.88 -10.73
CA PHE A 272 -19.59 2.32 -10.66
C PHE A 272 -20.86 2.74 -11.45
N GLU A 273 -21.03 2.21 -12.67
CA GLU A 273 -22.20 2.48 -13.50
C GLU A 273 -23.48 1.90 -12.89
N LEU A 274 -23.43 0.69 -12.31
CA LEU A 274 -24.56 0.06 -11.61
C LEU A 274 -25.01 0.89 -10.41
N ARG A 275 -24.07 1.32 -9.58
CA ARG A 275 -24.36 2.20 -8.44
C ARG A 275 -25.11 3.46 -8.88
N ASN A 276 -24.62 4.11 -9.95
CA ASN A 276 -25.23 5.32 -10.49
C ASN A 276 -26.63 5.05 -11.10
N ALA A 277 -26.81 3.91 -11.79
CA ALA A 277 -28.11 3.53 -12.33
C ALA A 277 -29.17 3.27 -11.25
N LEU A 278 -28.73 2.80 -10.08
CA LEU A 278 -29.56 2.61 -8.90
C LEU A 278 -29.70 3.89 -8.05
N GLU A 279 -29.02 4.97 -8.42
CA GLU A 279 -28.99 6.26 -7.68
C GLU A 279 -28.45 6.13 -6.24
N VAL A 280 -27.60 5.12 -5.99
CA VAL A 280 -26.95 4.91 -4.71
C VAL A 280 -25.80 5.91 -4.56
N LYS A 281 -25.82 6.70 -3.49
CA LYS A 281 -24.80 7.74 -3.24
C LYS A 281 -23.45 7.11 -2.86
N SER A 282 -22.37 7.79 -3.22
CA SER A 282 -21.06 7.46 -2.66
C SER A 282 -21.02 7.80 -1.18
N ILE A 283 -20.34 6.99 -0.39
CA ILE A 283 -19.99 7.37 0.97
C ILE A 283 -18.96 8.49 0.88
N ASN A 284 -19.35 9.69 1.28
CA ASN A 284 -18.44 10.84 1.32
C ASN A 284 -17.64 10.81 2.62
N LYS A 285 -16.66 9.91 2.68
CA LYS A 285 -15.73 9.78 3.81
C LYS A 285 -14.36 10.29 3.39
N PHE A 286 -13.70 11.03 4.27
CA PHE A 286 -12.31 11.40 4.08
C PHE A 286 -11.44 10.12 4.06
N ALA A 287 -10.87 9.81 2.92
CA ALA A 287 -10.16 8.57 2.67
C ALA A 287 -8.97 8.77 1.72
N ALA A 288 -8.07 7.80 1.67
CA ALA A 288 -6.94 7.82 0.74
C ALA A 288 -7.36 7.79 -0.73
N ILE A 289 -8.53 7.19 -1.01
CA ILE A 289 -9.08 7.06 -2.36
C ILE A 289 -10.29 7.97 -2.50
N SER A 290 -10.33 8.73 -3.58
CA SER A 290 -11.45 9.61 -3.92
C SER A 290 -12.77 8.83 -3.98
N PRO A 291 -13.85 9.27 -3.31
CA PRO A 291 -15.14 8.55 -3.27
C PRO A 291 -15.77 8.36 -4.65
N GLY A 292 -15.46 9.24 -5.61
CA GLY A 292 -15.95 9.19 -6.99
C GLY A 292 -15.10 8.35 -7.95
N ALA A 293 -13.97 7.78 -7.51
CA ALA A 293 -13.09 7.01 -8.37
C ALA A 293 -13.75 5.72 -8.84
N ARG A 294 -13.68 5.44 -10.15
CA ARG A 294 -14.20 4.21 -10.76
C ARG A 294 -13.28 3.03 -10.50
N ASN A 295 -11.96 3.28 -10.55
CA ASN A 295 -10.94 2.26 -10.29
C ASN A 295 -9.68 2.90 -9.69
N LEU A 296 -8.76 2.07 -9.24
CA LEU A 296 -7.56 2.48 -8.51
C LEU A 296 -6.46 3.10 -9.40
N TYR A 297 -6.60 3.04 -10.73
CA TYR A 297 -5.58 3.50 -11.68
C TYR A 297 -5.94 4.82 -12.38
N GLU A 298 -7.02 5.49 -11.96
CA GLU A 298 -7.33 6.85 -12.43
C GLU A 298 -6.25 7.86 -11.97
N ALA A 299 -6.07 8.92 -12.75
CA ALA A 299 -4.99 9.88 -12.50
C ALA A 299 -5.09 10.57 -11.13
N ASP A 300 -6.31 10.93 -10.72
CA ASP A 300 -6.60 11.69 -9.50
C ASP A 300 -7.28 10.83 -8.42
N VAL A 301 -6.98 9.53 -8.43
CA VAL A 301 -7.63 8.58 -7.51
C VAL A 301 -7.22 8.78 -6.06
N PHE A 302 -5.98 9.18 -5.81
CA PHE A 302 -5.46 9.37 -4.46
C PHE A 302 -5.68 10.78 -3.94
N ASN A 303 -6.15 10.87 -2.70
CA ASN A 303 -6.25 12.11 -1.95
C ASN A 303 -4.89 12.43 -1.29
N PRO A 304 -4.14 13.42 -1.75
CA PRO A 304 -2.83 13.74 -1.19
C PRO A 304 -2.91 14.30 0.24
N ASP A 305 -4.09 14.76 0.68
CA ASP A 305 -4.30 15.29 2.03
C ASP A 305 -4.61 14.20 3.07
N PHE A 306 -4.83 12.95 2.63
CA PHE A 306 -5.22 11.87 3.53
C PHE A 306 -4.22 11.63 4.67
N PHE A 307 -2.93 11.82 4.41
CA PHE A 307 -1.86 11.67 5.40
C PHE A 307 -1.43 12.99 6.05
N ALA A 308 -2.15 14.09 5.80
CA ALA A 308 -1.93 15.34 6.52
C ALA A 308 -2.38 15.20 7.99
N PRO A 309 -1.67 15.81 8.96
CA PRO A 309 -2.00 15.64 10.38
C PRO A 309 -3.30 16.34 10.81
N SER A 310 -3.79 17.33 10.04
CA SER A 310 -4.96 18.13 10.35
C SER A 310 -5.46 18.92 9.12
N GLU A 311 -6.67 19.42 9.15
CA GLU A 311 -7.29 20.16 8.03
C GLU A 311 -6.54 21.44 7.66
N ASP A 312 -5.94 22.12 8.63
CA ASP A 312 -5.11 23.31 8.37
C ASP A 312 -3.83 22.97 7.56
N ALA A 313 -3.47 21.69 7.50
CA ALA A 313 -2.37 21.18 6.69
C ALA A 313 -2.79 20.73 5.27
N TYR A 314 -4.06 20.81 4.88
CA TYR A 314 -4.51 20.44 3.54
C TYR A 314 -3.95 21.37 2.47
N LEU A 315 -3.78 20.82 1.27
CA LEU A 315 -3.19 21.49 0.11
C LEU A 315 -3.99 22.73 -0.30
N THR A 316 -3.28 23.82 -0.50
CA THR A 316 -3.77 24.99 -1.26
C THR A 316 -2.67 25.47 -2.18
N LYS A 317 -3.04 26.12 -3.29
CA LYS A 317 -2.05 26.70 -4.22
C LYS A 317 -1.07 27.65 -3.52
N ALA A 318 -1.55 28.43 -2.56
CA ALA A 318 -0.72 29.38 -1.81
C ALA A 318 0.27 28.67 -0.88
N LYS A 319 -0.13 27.58 -0.19
CA LYS A 319 0.77 26.79 0.65
C LYS A 319 1.82 26.08 -0.19
N ILE A 320 1.44 25.49 -1.33
CA ILE A 320 2.37 24.83 -2.26
C ILE A 320 3.41 25.84 -2.76
N GLU A 321 3.00 27.03 -3.19
CA GLU A 321 3.91 28.05 -3.69
C GLU A 321 4.88 28.55 -2.61
N LEU A 322 4.40 28.80 -1.40
CA LEU A 322 5.23 29.15 -0.25
C LEU A 322 6.23 28.01 0.08
N GLY A 323 5.74 26.78 0.15
CA GLY A 323 6.56 25.60 0.45
C GLY A 323 7.65 25.37 -0.59
N LYS A 324 7.33 25.61 -1.86
CA LYS A 324 8.32 25.59 -2.94
C LYS A 324 9.50 26.54 -2.66
N PHE A 325 9.24 27.79 -2.31
CA PHE A 325 10.33 28.73 -1.98
C PHE A 325 11.13 28.23 -0.78
N LEU A 326 10.48 27.78 0.29
CA LEU A 326 11.14 27.30 1.50
C LEU A 326 12.01 26.07 1.24
N PHE A 327 11.53 25.12 0.43
CA PHE A 327 12.25 23.89 0.08
C PHE A 327 13.59 24.16 -0.61
N PHE A 328 13.65 25.25 -1.40
CA PHE A 328 14.85 25.65 -2.15
C PHE A 328 15.69 26.71 -1.44
N ASP A 329 15.25 27.22 -0.28
CA ASP A 329 15.94 28.33 0.38
C ASP A 329 16.87 27.86 1.50
N PRO A 330 18.19 28.12 1.39
CA PRO A 330 19.15 27.86 2.45
C PRO A 330 18.90 28.60 3.77
N VAL A 331 17.97 29.56 3.81
CA VAL A 331 17.54 30.26 5.03
C VAL A 331 17.16 29.29 6.17
N LEU A 332 16.84 28.04 5.81
CA LEU A 332 16.48 26.97 6.75
C LEU A 332 17.68 26.42 7.54
N SER A 333 18.91 26.50 7.03
CA SER A 333 20.10 25.95 7.68
C SER A 333 20.85 26.98 8.51
N ASP A 334 21.69 26.54 9.44
CA ASP A 334 22.42 27.42 10.35
C ASP A 334 23.35 28.38 9.61
N ASN A 335 24.16 27.85 8.69
CA ASN A 335 25.13 28.61 7.89
C ASN A 335 24.55 29.28 6.64
N ASN A 336 23.23 29.11 6.35
CA ASN A 336 22.53 29.59 5.14
C ASN A 336 23.10 29.05 3.80
N GLU A 337 23.67 27.85 3.83
CA GLU A 337 24.19 27.20 2.64
C GLU A 337 23.40 25.99 2.20
N ARG A 338 22.73 25.29 3.12
CA ARG A 338 22.00 24.05 2.85
C ARG A 338 20.49 24.28 2.86
N ALA A 339 19.81 23.75 1.85
CA ALA A 339 18.36 23.68 1.71
C ALA A 339 17.90 22.20 1.60
N CYS A 340 16.59 21.93 1.61
CA CYS A 340 16.08 20.57 1.30
C CYS A 340 16.56 20.13 -0.09
N ALA A 341 16.53 21.05 -1.06
CA ALA A 341 17.00 20.81 -2.43
C ALA A 341 18.51 20.53 -2.55
N SER A 342 19.33 20.71 -1.49
CA SER A 342 20.74 20.31 -1.52
C SER A 342 20.89 18.78 -1.58
N CYS A 343 20.03 18.04 -0.86
CA CYS A 343 19.99 16.58 -0.85
C CYS A 343 18.89 16.02 -1.78
N HIS A 344 17.80 16.76 -1.96
CA HIS A 344 16.67 16.39 -2.82
C HIS A 344 16.67 17.25 -4.09
N LYS A 345 17.60 16.95 -4.99
CA LYS A 345 17.83 17.73 -6.23
C LYS A 345 16.83 17.35 -7.31
N PRO A 346 16.02 18.31 -7.81
CA PRO A 346 14.99 18.00 -8.82
C PRO A 346 15.56 17.33 -10.07
N GLU A 347 16.70 17.80 -10.56
CA GLU A 347 17.39 17.26 -11.74
C GLU A 347 17.89 15.81 -11.55
N LEU A 348 17.94 15.34 -10.30
CA LEU A 348 18.29 13.96 -9.92
C LEU A 348 17.07 13.19 -9.36
N ALA A 349 15.87 13.54 -9.81
CA ALA A 349 14.61 12.98 -9.32
C ALA A 349 14.44 13.14 -7.79
N PHE A 350 14.82 14.27 -7.25
CA PHE A 350 14.79 14.60 -5.82
C PHE A 350 15.61 13.63 -4.94
N THR A 351 16.75 13.16 -5.44
CA THR A 351 17.81 12.49 -4.68
C THR A 351 19.11 13.28 -4.79
N ASP A 352 20.19 12.83 -4.14
CA ASP A 352 21.55 13.38 -4.31
C ASP A 352 22.49 12.45 -5.11
N LYS A 353 22.02 11.25 -5.47
CA LYS A 353 22.79 10.19 -6.16
C LYS A 353 24.00 9.68 -5.38
N LEU A 354 24.14 10.03 -4.12
CA LEU A 354 25.24 9.55 -3.28
C LEU A 354 24.88 8.24 -2.60
N VAL A 355 25.87 7.40 -2.34
CA VAL A 355 25.71 6.17 -1.54
C VAL A 355 25.15 6.51 -0.15
N LYS A 356 25.70 7.54 0.46
CA LYS A 356 25.23 8.16 1.69
C LYS A 356 25.36 9.67 1.56
N SER A 357 24.36 10.39 2.06
CA SER A 357 24.35 11.85 1.99
C SER A 357 25.44 12.46 2.88
N VAL A 358 25.98 13.59 2.49
CA VAL A 358 27.06 14.27 3.22
C VAL A 358 26.52 14.99 4.45
N LYS A 359 27.20 14.87 5.60
CA LYS A 359 26.86 15.62 6.81
C LYS A 359 27.02 17.13 6.64
N PHE A 360 26.30 17.88 7.47
CA PHE A 360 26.39 19.34 7.52
C PHE A 360 27.84 19.80 7.70
N GLU A 361 28.26 20.80 6.93
CA GLU A 361 29.64 21.32 6.86
C GLU A 361 30.71 20.24 6.58
N ARG A 362 30.32 19.07 6.06
CA ARG A 362 31.21 17.92 5.80
C ARG A 362 31.99 17.44 7.03
N LYS A 363 31.54 17.80 8.24
CA LYS A 363 32.20 17.38 9.48
C LYS A 363 31.83 15.94 9.85
N GLY A 364 32.82 15.10 10.00
CA GLY A 364 32.65 13.73 10.52
C GLY A 364 32.06 12.72 9.53
N GLY A 365 32.24 12.91 8.21
CA GLY A 365 31.88 11.93 7.19
C GLY A 365 30.45 12.04 6.68
N ASP A 366 29.83 10.89 6.33
CA ASP A 366 28.52 10.82 5.71
C ASP A 366 27.40 10.54 6.71
N LEU A 367 26.16 10.85 6.32
CA LEU A 367 24.96 10.41 7.00
C LEU A 367 24.85 8.87 6.93
N PRO A 368 24.14 8.23 7.85
CA PRO A 368 24.06 6.75 7.87
C PRO A 368 23.34 6.17 6.64
N ARG A 369 22.50 6.97 5.99
CA ARG A 369 21.62 6.54 4.89
C ARG A 369 21.68 7.50 3.70
N ASN A 370 21.28 6.99 2.53
CA ASN A 370 21.10 7.83 1.35
C ASN A 370 19.81 8.68 1.42
N ALA A 371 19.73 9.74 0.58
CA ALA A 371 18.54 10.56 0.44
C ALA A 371 17.51 9.88 -0.49
N PRO A 372 16.36 9.43 0.02
CA PRO A 372 15.30 8.91 -0.84
C PRO A 372 14.63 10.04 -1.62
N THR A 373 14.02 9.71 -2.77
CA THR A 373 13.19 10.68 -3.49
C THR A 373 11.99 11.14 -2.64
N VAL A 374 11.61 12.42 -2.79
CA VAL A 374 10.39 12.98 -2.20
C VAL A 374 9.19 12.90 -3.16
N ILE A 375 9.38 12.43 -4.40
CA ILE A 375 8.26 12.19 -5.33
C ILE A 375 7.36 11.09 -4.73
N ASN A 376 6.06 11.35 -4.71
CA ASN A 376 5.05 10.48 -4.09
C ASN A 376 5.20 10.28 -2.56
N SER A 377 6.01 11.09 -1.86
CA SER A 377 6.11 11.05 -0.41
C SER A 377 4.77 11.34 0.28
N GLY A 378 3.92 12.16 -0.33
CA GLY A 378 2.55 12.45 0.14
C GLY A 378 1.59 11.27 0.14
N PHE A 379 1.95 10.13 -0.46
CA PHE A 379 1.15 8.91 -0.46
C PHE A 379 1.67 7.84 0.52
N GLN A 380 2.31 8.27 1.60
CA GLN A 380 2.87 7.41 2.63
C GLN A 380 2.53 7.95 4.02
N LYS A 381 2.06 7.07 4.91
CA LYS A 381 1.67 7.46 6.28
C LYS A 381 2.88 7.73 7.17
N LEU A 382 3.94 6.94 7.01
CA LEU A 382 5.15 7.02 7.81
C LEU A 382 6.33 7.36 6.91
N VAL A 383 7.18 8.29 7.35
CA VAL A 383 8.30 8.80 6.58
C VAL A 383 9.64 8.50 7.25
N PHE A 384 10.75 8.73 6.51
CA PHE A 384 12.08 8.16 6.72
C PHE A 384 12.18 6.64 6.44
N TRP A 385 13.39 6.15 6.27
CA TRP A 385 13.68 4.73 6.09
C TRP A 385 13.24 3.88 7.32
N ASP A 386 13.34 4.44 8.51
CA ASP A 386 13.03 3.79 9.79
C ASP A 386 11.65 4.15 10.35
N MET A 387 10.81 4.85 9.57
CA MET A 387 9.43 5.18 9.92
C MET A 387 9.28 6.01 11.22
N ARG A 388 10.29 6.82 11.60
CA ARG A 388 10.31 7.55 12.86
C ARG A 388 9.43 8.81 12.88
N ALA A 389 8.93 9.28 11.74
CA ALA A 389 8.01 10.41 11.68
C ALA A 389 6.64 10.00 11.13
N ALA A 390 5.57 10.49 11.76
CA ALA A 390 4.19 10.13 11.45
C ALA A 390 3.62 10.91 10.26
N SER A 391 4.23 12.03 9.91
CA SER A 391 3.83 12.90 8.79
C SER A 391 5.04 13.60 8.18
N LEU A 392 4.85 14.23 7.02
CA LEU A 392 5.87 15.10 6.40
C LEU A 392 6.16 16.32 7.30
N GLU A 393 5.14 16.82 7.99
CA GLU A 393 5.29 17.91 8.96
C GLU A 393 6.18 17.50 10.14
N ASP A 394 6.04 16.28 10.66
CA ASP A 394 6.86 15.78 11.78
C ASP A 394 8.30 15.48 11.35
N GLN A 395 8.49 15.11 10.08
CA GLN A 395 9.82 14.92 9.50
C GLN A 395 10.68 16.18 9.62
N LEU A 396 10.08 17.35 9.38
CA LEU A 396 10.80 18.62 9.39
C LEU A 396 11.39 18.98 10.77
N ASP A 397 10.77 18.52 11.84
CA ASP A 397 11.32 18.69 13.19
C ASP A 397 12.67 17.97 13.33
N SER A 398 12.73 16.75 12.81
CA SER A 398 13.96 15.97 12.80
C SER A 398 15.05 16.59 11.91
N VAL A 399 14.68 17.08 10.72
CA VAL A 399 15.64 17.58 9.72
C VAL A 399 16.22 18.95 10.11
N ILE A 400 15.37 19.89 10.55
CA ILE A 400 15.81 21.26 10.88
C ILE A 400 16.73 21.26 12.12
N ASN A 401 16.37 20.48 13.14
CA ASN A 401 17.13 20.45 14.41
C ASN A 401 18.37 19.53 14.36
N ASN A 402 18.49 18.65 13.35
CA ASN A 402 19.60 17.72 13.26
C ASN A 402 20.92 18.44 12.95
N GLU A 403 21.89 18.33 13.85
CA GLU A 403 23.24 18.90 13.71
C GLU A 403 24.00 18.41 12.47
N HIS A 404 23.63 17.24 11.94
CA HIS A 404 24.23 16.65 10.76
C HIS A 404 23.48 16.98 9.46
N GLU A 405 22.31 17.64 9.53
CA GLU A 405 21.50 17.99 8.36
C GLU A 405 21.39 19.50 8.17
N LEU A 406 20.45 20.20 8.81
CA LEU A 406 20.32 21.67 8.69
C LEU A 406 20.90 22.45 9.88
N HIS A 407 21.13 21.80 11.01
CA HIS A 407 21.73 22.35 12.22
C HIS A 407 21.14 23.71 12.65
N SER A 408 19.81 23.84 12.62
CA SER A 408 19.13 25.11 12.82
C SER A 408 18.00 24.97 13.86
N SER A 409 17.23 26.04 14.05
CA SER A 409 16.00 26.02 14.85
C SER A 409 14.90 26.79 14.15
N PHE A 410 13.64 26.47 14.41
CA PHE A 410 12.50 27.18 13.86
C PHE A 410 12.50 28.66 14.23
N ASP A 411 12.95 29.02 15.44
CA ASP A 411 13.00 30.43 15.90
C ASP A 411 13.98 31.23 15.00
N ARG A 412 15.15 30.67 14.74
CA ARG A 412 16.15 31.29 13.85
C ARG A 412 15.62 31.40 12.42
N VAL A 413 14.99 30.38 11.91
CA VAL A 413 14.37 30.38 10.58
C VAL A 413 13.28 31.46 10.49
N ILE A 414 12.41 31.53 11.47
CA ILE A 414 11.30 32.51 11.50
C ILE A 414 11.84 33.94 11.63
N ASP A 415 12.87 34.20 12.43
CA ASP A 415 13.50 35.54 12.53
C ASP A 415 14.05 36.00 11.17
N ARG A 416 14.74 35.13 10.43
CA ARG A 416 15.22 35.41 9.06
C ARG A 416 14.08 35.65 8.09
N ILE A 417 13.07 34.77 8.07
CA ILE A 417 11.89 34.87 7.19
C ILE A 417 11.13 36.20 7.46
N ASN A 418 11.02 36.59 8.71
CA ASN A 418 10.35 37.84 9.11
C ASN A 418 11.09 39.09 8.62
N SER A 419 12.34 39.03 8.20
CA SER A 419 13.03 40.16 7.57
C SER A 419 12.58 40.38 6.12
N SER A 420 11.93 39.39 5.48
CA SER A 420 11.49 39.47 4.08
C SER A 420 10.06 39.99 3.94
N ARG A 421 9.86 41.04 3.16
CA ARG A 421 8.52 41.49 2.77
C ARG A 421 7.81 40.47 1.89
N GLU A 422 8.54 39.79 1.01
CA GLU A 422 7.98 38.77 0.11
C GLU A 422 7.50 37.54 0.90
N TYR A 423 8.32 37.03 1.83
CA TYR A 423 7.89 35.92 2.69
C TYR A 423 6.66 36.28 3.52
N LYS A 424 6.64 37.47 4.14
CA LYS A 424 5.43 37.93 4.87
C LYS A 424 4.18 37.94 4.00
N LYS A 425 4.30 38.37 2.74
CA LYS A 425 3.19 38.32 1.78
C LYS A 425 2.77 36.90 1.48
N LEU A 426 3.72 36.00 1.16
CA LEU A 426 3.46 34.60 0.87
C LEU A 426 2.82 33.87 2.06
N PHE A 427 3.33 34.07 3.27
CA PHE A 427 2.74 33.52 4.49
C PHE A 427 1.31 34.05 4.73
N SER A 428 1.08 35.33 4.53
CA SER A 428 -0.26 35.90 4.72
C SER A 428 -1.30 35.44 3.69
N GLN A 429 -0.83 35.00 2.53
CA GLN A 429 -1.67 34.38 1.49
C GLN A 429 -1.95 32.91 1.80
N ALA A 430 -0.94 32.17 2.28
CA ALA A 430 -1.06 30.78 2.62
C ALA A 430 -1.77 30.53 3.96
N PHE A 431 -1.57 31.44 4.91
CA PHE A 431 -2.08 31.38 6.28
C PHE A 431 -2.54 32.79 6.72
N PRO A 432 -3.80 33.18 6.40
CA PRO A 432 -4.31 34.52 6.67
C PRO A 432 -4.19 34.99 8.13
N GLU A 433 -4.23 34.06 9.07
CA GLU A 433 -4.11 34.30 10.51
C GLU A 433 -2.73 34.87 10.90
N THR A 434 -1.68 34.61 10.11
CA THR A 434 -0.32 35.11 10.37
C THR A 434 -0.22 36.63 10.39
N LYS A 435 -1.18 37.35 9.81
CA LYS A 435 -1.29 38.82 9.92
C LYS A 435 -1.51 39.27 11.36
N LYS A 436 -2.17 38.45 12.18
CA LYS A 436 -2.49 38.74 13.58
C LYS A 436 -1.54 38.02 14.56
N THR A 437 -1.25 36.75 14.29
CA THR A 437 -0.49 35.86 15.21
C THR A 437 1.01 35.82 14.92
N GLY A 438 1.46 36.39 13.81
CA GLY A 438 2.81 36.21 13.30
C GLY A 438 3.03 34.81 12.70
N ILE A 439 4.20 34.64 12.06
CA ILE A 439 4.61 33.34 11.50
C ILE A 439 5.05 32.42 12.65
N GLN A 440 4.55 31.20 12.66
CA GLN A 440 4.81 30.18 13.66
C GLN A 440 5.47 28.93 13.00
N ARG A 441 6.12 28.11 13.81
CA ARG A 441 6.75 26.84 13.42
C ARG A 441 5.82 25.97 12.54
N LYS A 442 4.56 25.81 12.93
CA LYS A 442 3.59 25.01 12.17
C LYS A 442 3.40 25.49 10.73
N HIS A 443 3.39 26.81 10.50
CA HIS A 443 3.20 27.37 9.15
C HIS A 443 4.35 27.03 8.20
N VAL A 444 5.60 27.04 8.71
CA VAL A 444 6.79 26.63 7.95
C VAL A 444 6.70 25.15 7.60
N LYS A 445 6.38 24.30 8.57
CA LYS A 445 6.24 22.85 8.40
C LYS A 445 5.17 22.51 7.38
N ILE A 446 3.96 23.04 7.56
CA ILE A 446 2.82 22.79 6.68
C ILE A 446 3.13 23.24 5.24
N ALA A 447 3.76 24.39 5.06
CA ALA A 447 4.07 24.89 3.72
C ALA A 447 5.02 23.95 2.98
N ILE A 448 6.12 23.52 3.61
CA ILE A 448 7.10 22.61 2.99
C ILE A 448 6.44 21.26 2.70
N ALA A 449 5.71 20.69 3.67
CA ALA A 449 4.97 19.44 3.49
C ALA A 449 3.92 19.52 2.37
N CYS A 450 3.24 20.66 2.21
CA CYS A 450 2.33 20.87 1.07
C CYS A 450 3.05 20.85 -0.28
N TYR A 451 4.24 21.42 -0.37
CA TYR A 451 5.02 21.32 -1.60
C TYR A 451 5.42 19.87 -1.88
N GLU A 452 5.91 19.12 -0.90
CA GLU A 452 6.26 17.71 -1.05
C GLU A 452 5.04 16.86 -1.43
N ARG A 453 3.87 17.06 -0.80
CA ARG A 453 2.62 16.37 -1.15
C ARG A 453 2.14 16.68 -2.57
N ALA A 454 2.48 17.84 -3.12
CA ALA A 454 2.17 18.20 -4.50
C ALA A 454 3.14 17.57 -5.53
N LEU A 455 4.27 16.99 -5.09
CA LEU A 455 5.22 16.28 -5.94
C LEU A 455 4.74 14.84 -6.20
N ASN A 456 3.60 14.68 -6.85
CA ASN A 456 3.08 13.38 -7.22
C ASN A 456 3.30 13.09 -8.71
N GLY A 457 3.56 11.81 -9.01
CA GLY A 457 3.77 11.30 -10.35
C GLY A 457 3.02 9.99 -10.52
N LEU A 458 1.83 10.05 -11.12
CA LEU A 458 0.97 8.92 -11.46
C LEU A 458 0.57 8.94 -12.93
N ASN A 459 1.50 9.36 -13.80
CA ASN A 459 1.31 9.44 -15.24
C ASN A 459 2.48 8.83 -16.03
N SER A 460 3.09 7.79 -15.48
CA SER A 460 4.14 7.02 -16.12
C SER A 460 3.62 6.25 -17.35
N ARG A 461 4.52 5.61 -18.11
CA ARG A 461 4.15 4.75 -19.25
C ARG A 461 3.23 3.60 -18.80
N PHE A 462 3.49 2.99 -17.66
CA PHE A 462 2.62 1.99 -17.03
C PHE A 462 1.21 2.56 -16.77
N ASP A 463 1.12 3.74 -16.15
CA ASP A 463 -0.17 4.35 -15.82
C ASP A 463 -1.00 4.65 -17.07
N ARG A 464 -0.35 5.15 -18.14
CA ARG A 464 -1.01 5.40 -19.43
C ARG A 464 -1.50 4.10 -20.07
N TYR A 465 -0.67 3.03 -20.03
CA TYR A 465 -1.05 1.74 -20.57
C TYR A 465 -2.29 1.17 -19.87
N ILE A 466 -2.32 1.19 -18.55
CA ILE A 466 -3.46 0.72 -17.75
C ILE A 466 -4.72 1.54 -18.06
N ARG A 467 -4.59 2.84 -18.31
CA ARG A 467 -5.70 3.74 -18.69
C ARG A 467 -6.12 3.64 -20.16
N GLY A 468 -5.52 2.75 -20.93
CA GLY A 468 -5.96 2.41 -22.27
C GLY A 468 -5.01 2.77 -23.44
N ASP A 469 -3.91 3.48 -23.20
CA ASP A 469 -2.87 3.73 -24.19
C ASP A 469 -2.03 2.45 -24.42
N LYS A 470 -2.54 1.57 -25.24
CA LYS A 470 -1.91 0.25 -25.51
C LYS A 470 -0.55 0.35 -26.19
N THR A 471 -0.14 1.53 -26.65
CA THR A 471 1.18 1.78 -27.24
C THR A 471 2.23 2.18 -26.22
N ALA A 472 1.83 2.49 -24.97
CA ALA A 472 2.72 3.00 -23.94
C ALA A 472 3.70 1.94 -23.37
N MET A 473 3.42 0.64 -23.56
CA MET A 473 4.29 -0.46 -23.12
C MET A 473 4.49 -1.50 -24.21
N THR A 474 5.69 -2.07 -24.25
CA THR A 474 6.06 -3.20 -25.10
C THR A 474 5.67 -4.53 -24.47
N SER A 475 5.66 -5.63 -25.28
CA SER A 475 5.42 -6.98 -24.75
C SER A 475 6.44 -7.39 -23.70
N GLN A 476 7.72 -7.00 -23.83
CA GLN A 476 8.75 -7.26 -22.84
C GLN A 476 8.43 -6.61 -21.49
N GLU A 477 7.94 -5.38 -21.51
CA GLU A 477 7.57 -4.62 -20.30
C GLU A 477 6.30 -5.18 -19.65
N ILE A 478 5.35 -5.68 -20.45
CA ILE A 478 4.15 -6.37 -19.98
C ILE A 478 4.53 -7.70 -19.30
N ASN A 479 5.43 -8.48 -19.89
CA ASN A 479 5.99 -9.68 -19.26
C ASN A 479 6.67 -9.34 -17.93
N GLY A 480 7.43 -8.26 -17.92
CA GLY A 480 8.07 -7.76 -16.69
C GLY A 480 7.06 -7.43 -15.59
N PHE A 481 5.91 -6.82 -15.91
CA PHE A 481 4.81 -6.63 -14.95
C PHE A 481 4.28 -7.98 -14.43
N ASN A 482 4.03 -8.94 -15.32
CA ASN A 482 3.54 -10.26 -14.94
C ASN A 482 4.52 -11.00 -14.03
N LEU A 483 5.83 -10.84 -14.27
CA LEU A 483 6.87 -11.34 -13.38
C LEU A 483 6.89 -10.61 -12.03
N PHE A 484 6.84 -9.29 -12.04
CA PHE A 484 6.87 -8.45 -10.84
C PHE A 484 5.72 -8.79 -9.87
N VAL A 485 4.52 -8.95 -10.42
CA VAL A 485 3.32 -9.29 -9.64
C VAL A 485 3.24 -10.79 -9.33
N GLY A 486 3.83 -11.63 -10.18
CA GLY A 486 3.77 -13.10 -10.12
C GLY A 486 5.04 -13.75 -9.58
N LYS A 487 5.81 -14.40 -10.47
CA LYS A 487 6.95 -15.26 -10.13
C LYS A 487 8.00 -14.57 -9.26
N ALA A 488 8.32 -13.29 -9.53
CA ALA A 488 9.32 -12.54 -8.78
C ALA A 488 8.81 -12.00 -7.44
N ARG A 489 7.48 -12.05 -7.17
CA ARG A 489 6.85 -11.68 -5.89
C ARG A 489 7.15 -10.25 -5.39
N CYS A 490 7.60 -9.35 -6.24
CA CYS A 490 7.95 -7.99 -5.85
C CYS A 490 6.73 -7.22 -5.33
N ALA A 491 5.55 -7.44 -5.93
CA ALA A 491 4.30 -6.79 -5.56
C ALA A 491 3.73 -7.24 -4.21
N THR A 492 4.27 -8.28 -3.56
CA THR A 492 3.89 -8.66 -2.19
C THR A 492 4.34 -7.62 -1.15
N CYS A 493 5.35 -6.82 -1.50
CA CYS A 493 5.86 -5.72 -0.68
C CYS A 493 5.67 -4.37 -1.38
N HIS A 494 5.93 -4.28 -2.69
CA HIS A 494 5.79 -3.08 -3.51
C HIS A 494 4.43 -3.09 -4.22
N ILE A 495 3.36 -2.79 -3.47
CA ILE A 495 1.98 -2.99 -3.88
C ILE A 495 1.53 -1.95 -4.92
N PRO A 496 1.00 -2.36 -6.11
CA PRO A 496 0.41 -1.42 -7.08
C PRO A 496 -0.79 -0.64 -6.49
N PRO A 497 -1.12 0.54 -7.02
CA PRO A 497 -0.41 1.28 -8.05
C PRO A 497 0.69 2.19 -7.51
N LEU A 498 0.84 2.32 -6.20
CA LEU A 498 1.89 3.14 -5.58
C LEU A 498 3.26 2.44 -5.60
N PHE A 499 3.29 1.13 -5.78
CA PHE A 499 4.50 0.29 -5.78
C PHE A 499 5.36 0.52 -4.54
N ASN A 500 4.73 0.73 -3.38
CA ASN A 500 5.35 0.90 -2.08
C ASN A 500 4.65 0.00 -1.03
N GLY A 501 5.07 0.08 0.22
CA GLY A 501 4.51 -0.72 1.32
C GLY A 501 3.21 -0.18 1.92
N THR A 502 2.53 0.77 1.28
CA THR A 502 1.24 1.27 1.79
C THR A 502 0.12 0.33 1.36
N ILE A 503 -0.62 -0.21 2.33
CA ILE A 503 -1.50 -1.37 2.15
C ILE A 503 -2.91 -0.96 1.73
N PRO A 504 -3.38 -1.36 0.51
CA PRO A 504 -4.77 -1.17 0.10
C PRO A 504 -5.73 -2.11 0.91
N PRO A 505 -7.05 -1.85 0.89
CA PRO A 505 -7.70 -0.75 0.16
C PRO A 505 -7.76 0.56 0.94
N TYR A 506 -7.42 0.58 2.23
CA TYR A 506 -7.54 1.78 3.08
C TYR A 506 -6.29 2.65 3.10
N PHE A 507 -5.12 2.12 2.74
CA PHE A 507 -3.83 2.83 2.73
C PHE A 507 -3.43 3.45 4.09
N GLU A 508 -3.95 2.90 5.18
CA GLU A 508 -3.68 3.38 6.56
C GLU A 508 -2.43 2.76 7.18
N ILE A 509 -1.93 1.69 6.59
CA ILE A 509 -0.81 0.91 7.12
C ILE A 509 0.36 0.99 6.16
N THR A 510 1.55 1.26 6.71
CA THR A 510 2.81 1.22 5.98
C THR A 510 3.62 0.01 6.42
N ASP A 511 4.01 -0.82 5.46
CA ASP A 511 4.77 -2.03 5.70
C ASP A 511 6.29 -1.77 5.77
N HIS A 512 6.98 -2.59 6.56
CA HIS A 512 8.45 -2.59 6.67
C HIS A 512 8.97 -4.02 6.70
N LYS A 513 10.14 -4.24 6.11
CA LYS A 513 10.71 -5.56 5.92
C LYS A 513 12.17 -5.64 6.35
N SER A 514 12.55 -6.77 6.96
CA SER A 514 13.92 -7.16 7.14
C SER A 514 14.32 -8.09 5.98
N ILE A 515 15.12 -7.60 5.06
CA ILE A 515 15.52 -8.33 3.85
C ILE A 515 17.00 -8.70 3.85
N GLY A 516 17.73 -8.40 4.93
CA GLY A 516 19.14 -8.72 5.04
C GLY A 516 20.02 -7.94 4.08
N VAL A 517 19.90 -6.61 4.05
CA VAL A 517 20.73 -5.73 3.20
C VAL A 517 22.20 -5.85 3.62
N PRO A 518 23.13 -6.13 2.66
CA PRO A 518 24.54 -6.26 2.98
C PRO A 518 25.23 -4.91 3.16
N LEU A 519 26.34 -4.94 3.88
CA LEU A 519 27.23 -3.79 4.04
C LEU A 519 27.96 -3.43 2.74
N LYS A 520 28.29 -4.45 1.94
CA LYS A 520 29.00 -4.33 0.65
C LYS A 520 28.38 -5.23 -0.39
N ASP A 521 28.46 -4.82 -1.65
CA ASP A 521 28.04 -5.62 -2.80
C ASP A 521 29.06 -6.73 -3.10
N THR A 522 29.17 -7.70 -2.20
CA THR A 522 30.01 -8.91 -2.39
C THR A 522 29.16 -10.14 -2.18
N MET A 523 29.11 -11.01 -3.20
CA MET A 523 28.31 -12.24 -3.18
C MET A 523 29.02 -13.40 -2.46
N GLU A 524 30.29 -13.27 -2.12
CA GLU A 524 31.10 -14.37 -1.57
C GLU A 524 30.96 -14.49 -0.04
N VAL A 525 31.04 -13.36 0.68
CA VAL A 525 30.86 -13.32 2.13
C VAL A 525 29.98 -12.15 2.48
N MET A 526 28.72 -12.43 2.84
CA MET A 526 27.77 -11.41 3.18
C MET A 526 27.91 -10.98 4.64
N GLN A 527 28.27 -9.73 4.83
CA GLN A 527 28.16 -9.05 6.12
C GLN A 527 26.97 -8.13 6.08
N LEU A 528 26.07 -8.26 7.08
CA LEU A 528 24.90 -7.38 7.19
C LEU A 528 25.31 -5.94 7.49
N ASP A 529 24.56 -4.99 6.95
CA ASP A 529 24.65 -3.60 7.39
C ASP A 529 24.33 -3.48 8.88
N ILE A 530 25.04 -2.63 9.59
CA ILE A 530 24.90 -2.46 11.05
C ILE A 530 23.69 -1.65 11.47
N ASP A 531 23.00 -0.98 10.52
CA ASP A 531 21.83 -0.14 10.80
C ASP A 531 20.65 -1.01 11.23
N THR A 532 20.18 -0.80 12.44
CA THR A 532 19.10 -1.58 13.04
C THR A 532 17.70 -1.20 12.55
N GLY A 533 17.58 -0.17 11.70
CA GLY A 533 16.33 0.25 11.08
C GLY A 533 15.23 0.61 12.08
N THR A 534 14.03 0.07 11.87
CA THR A 534 12.83 0.37 12.66
C THR A 534 12.89 -0.14 14.10
N ALA A 535 13.82 -1.03 14.45
CA ALA A 535 13.97 -1.50 15.83
C ALA A 535 14.26 -0.36 16.83
N LYS A 536 15.05 0.64 16.41
CA LYS A 536 15.35 1.80 17.22
C LYS A 536 14.11 2.68 17.43
N THR A 537 13.32 2.85 16.37
CA THR A 537 12.09 3.67 16.40
C THR A 537 11.04 3.07 17.32
N TYR A 538 10.81 1.76 17.20
CA TYR A 538 9.76 1.07 17.95
C TYR A 538 10.25 0.43 19.25
N GLN A 539 11.52 0.59 19.59
CA GLN A 539 12.17 -0.02 20.77
C GLN A 539 11.88 -1.54 20.86
N ASN A 540 11.82 -2.20 19.70
CA ASN A 540 11.50 -3.61 19.60
C ASN A 540 12.59 -4.37 18.81
N PRO A 541 13.34 -5.26 19.49
CA PRO A 541 14.43 -6.00 18.84
C PRO A 541 13.96 -6.92 17.69
N LEU A 542 12.67 -7.28 17.65
CA LEU A 542 12.11 -8.06 16.54
C LEU A 542 12.09 -7.30 15.21
N PHE A 543 12.23 -6.00 15.24
CA PHE A 543 12.27 -5.14 14.05
C PHE A 543 13.70 -4.77 13.61
N LYS A 544 14.73 -5.42 14.19
CA LYS A 544 16.11 -5.19 13.75
C LYS A 544 16.26 -5.42 12.25
N PHE A 545 16.99 -4.52 11.61
CA PHE A 545 17.28 -4.54 10.17
C PHE A 545 16.04 -4.42 9.26
N SER A 546 14.90 -4.02 9.84
CA SER A 546 13.69 -3.73 9.05
C SER A 546 13.68 -2.27 8.63
N PHE A 547 13.30 -2.03 7.38
CA PHE A 547 13.15 -0.71 6.80
C PHE A 547 11.80 -0.60 6.10
N LYS A 548 11.28 0.62 6.03
CA LYS A 548 10.07 0.93 5.26
C LYS A 548 10.25 0.43 3.82
N THR A 549 9.24 -0.23 3.27
CA THR A 549 9.21 -0.61 1.85
C THR A 549 9.05 0.65 0.99
N PRO A 550 10.09 1.09 0.25
CA PRO A 550 10.03 2.30 -0.56
C PRO A 550 9.20 2.10 -1.81
N THR A 551 8.87 3.19 -2.52
CA THR A 551 8.28 3.07 -3.85
C THR A 551 9.31 2.63 -4.89
N VAL A 552 8.87 1.79 -5.85
CA VAL A 552 9.63 1.45 -7.06
C VAL A 552 9.38 2.48 -8.18
N ARG A 553 8.38 3.38 -8.00
CA ARG A 553 8.18 4.48 -8.95
C ARG A 553 9.42 5.36 -8.99
N ASN A 554 9.82 5.73 -10.20
CA ASN A 554 11.05 6.48 -10.47
C ASN A 554 12.37 5.77 -10.07
N ALA A 555 12.32 4.46 -9.77
CA ALA A 555 13.54 3.73 -9.38
C ALA A 555 14.65 3.80 -10.44
N GLU A 556 14.32 3.85 -11.73
CA GLU A 556 15.28 4.08 -12.81
C GLU A 556 16.16 5.33 -12.58
N LEU A 557 15.60 6.36 -11.93
CA LEU A 557 16.26 7.65 -11.73
C LEU A 557 16.88 7.80 -10.33
N THR A 558 16.67 6.87 -9.41
CA THR A 558 16.97 7.07 -7.98
C THR A 558 18.08 6.17 -7.42
N ALA A 559 18.91 5.59 -8.29
CA ALA A 559 20.12 4.90 -7.84
C ALA A 559 21.04 5.87 -7.03
N PRO A 560 21.83 5.36 -6.06
CA PRO A 560 21.97 3.96 -5.64
C PRO A 560 20.84 3.48 -4.73
N TYR A 561 20.69 2.14 -4.64
CA TYR A 561 19.55 1.49 -3.99
C TYR A 561 19.87 0.97 -2.59
N MET A 562 18.81 0.61 -1.86
CA MET A 562 18.76 0.28 -0.45
C MET A 562 19.02 1.51 0.45
N HIS A 563 18.77 1.37 1.75
CA HIS A 563 18.96 2.46 2.71
C HIS A 563 20.42 2.94 2.81
N ASN A 564 21.36 2.05 2.51
CA ASN A 564 22.81 2.31 2.57
C ASN A 564 23.45 2.51 1.19
N GLY A 565 22.67 2.51 0.09
CA GLY A 565 23.17 2.76 -1.26
C GLY A 565 24.10 1.66 -1.82
N VAL A 566 24.00 0.43 -1.32
CA VAL A 566 24.94 -0.65 -1.66
C VAL A 566 24.87 -1.08 -3.13
N TYR A 567 23.70 -1.05 -3.76
CA TYR A 567 23.52 -1.41 -5.17
C TYR A 567 23.40 -0.19 -6.07
N LYS A 568 24.07 -0.24 -7.21
CA LYS A 568 24.19 0.89 -8.16
C LYS A 568 23.23 0.76 -9.34
N THR A 569 22.74 -0.44 -9.64
CA THR A 569 21.87 -0.71 -10.79
C THR A 569 20.65 -1.54 -10.38
N LEU A 570 19.57 -1.46 -11.18
CA LEU A 570 18.36 -2.28 -10.96
C LEU A 570 18.65 -3.76 -11.15
N GLU A 571 19.57 -4.11 -12.04
CA GLU A 571 20.01 -5.46 -12.28
C GLU A 571 20.64 -6.08 -11.02
N GLN A 572 21.49 -5.34 -10.31
CA GLN A 572 22.04 -5.78 -9.01
C GLN A 572 20.95 -6.00 -7.97
N VAL A 573 19.94 -5.14 -7.91
CA VAL A 573 18.79 -5.30 -7.02
C VAL A 573 18.00 -6.55 -7.37
N VAL A 574 17.72 -6.80 -8.64
CA VAL A 574 16.99 -8.00 -9.09
C VAL A 574 17.80 -9.24 -8.75
N GLU A 575 19.11 -9.22 -8.94
CA GLU A 575 20.00 -10.34 -8.62
C GLU A 575 20.03 -10.63 -7.11
N PHE A 576 20.09 -9.59 -6.27
CA PHE A 576 19.99 -9.74 -4.82
C PHE A 576 18.71 -10.48 -4.42
N TYR A 577 17.56 -10.10 -4.96
CA TYR A 577 16.29 -10.78 -4.68
C TYR A 577 16.21 -12.17 -5.31
N ASN A 578 16.81 -12.39 -6.49
CA ASN A 578 16.86 -13.70 -7.13
C ASN A 578 17.61 -14.73 -6.28
N HIS A 579 18.57 -14.29 -5.50
CA HIS A 579 19.30 -15.11 -4.53
C HIS A 579 18.64 -15.17 -3.13
N ALA A 580 17.31 -14.97 -3.05
CA ALA A 580 16.54 -14.96 -1.80
C ALA A 580 16.95 -13.82 -0.85
N ALA A 581 17.31 -12.67 -1.38
CA ALA A 581 17.82 -11.53 -0.60
C ALA A 581 18.98 -11.99 0.31
N GLY A 582 19.03 -11.51 1.56
CA GLY A 582 20.04 -11.94 2.51
C GLY A 582 19.95 -13.40 2.99
N ALA A 583 18.83 -14.10 2.75
CA ALA A 583 18.61 -15.43 3.33
C ALA A 583 19.56 -16.51 2.82
N LYS A 584 19.96 -16.46 1.53
CA LYS A 584 20.90 -17.45 0.96
C LYS A 584 22.28 -17.41 1.61
N PHE A 585 22.72 -16.24 2.04
CA PHE A 585 24.05 -16.02 2.60
C PHE A 585 24.09 -16.23 4.11
N ILE A 586 22.93 -16.19 4.77
CA ILE A 586 22.80 -16.38 6.21
C ILE A 586 22.35 -17.82 6.46
N ARG A 587 23.27 -18.75 6.31
CA ARG A 587 23.03 -20.18 6.56
C ARG A 587 22.89 -20.44 8.06
N ASP A 588 22.21 -21.55 8.41
CA ASP A 588 22.13 -22.04 9.78
C ASP A 588 23.52 -22.18 10.39
N GLY A 589 23.71 -21.61 11.58
CA GLY A 589 24.99 -21.63 12.31
C GLY A 589 25.99 -20.54 11.92
N SER A 590 25.65 -19.60 11.04
CA SER A 590 26.52 -18.44 10.78
C SER A 590 26.42 -17.39 11.89
N LYS A 591 27.54 -16.70 12.20
CA LYS A 591 27.56 -15.57 13.14
C LYS A 591 26.62 -14.43 12.74
N GLU A 592 26.36 -14.27 11.44
CA GLU A 592 25.43 -13.28 10.93
C GLU A 592 23.98 -13.64 11.25
N ARG A 593 23.63 -14.93 11.29
CA ARG A 593 22.31 -15.39 11.71
C ARG A 593 22.04 -15.10 13.17
N GLU A 594 23.03 -15.21 14.05
CA GLU A 594 22.88 -14.90 15.48
C GLU A 594 22.55 -13.43 15.74
N LYS A 595 22.94 -12.54 14.82
CA LYS A 595 22.63 -11.10 14.91
C LYS A 595 21.19 -10.78 14.55
N LEU A 596 20.52 -11.65 13.80
CA LEU A 596 19.16 -11.44 13.35
C LEU A 596 18.18 -11.90 14.42
N PRO A 597 17.17 -11.10 14.76
CA PRO A 597 16.07 -11.56 15.60
C PRO A 597 15.28 -12.61 14.84
N TYR A 598 14.89 -13.65 15.50
CA TYR A 598 13.96 -14.63 14.97
C TYR A 598 12.51 -14.11 15.08
N PRO A 599 11.71 -14.26 14.04
CA PRO A 599 11.89 -14.71 12.67
C PRO A 599 12.40 -13.59 11.73
N PHE A 600 13.51 -13.87 11.06
CA PHE A 600 14.35 -12.84 10.45
C PHE A 600 13.81 -12.22 9.18
N PHE A 601 13.23 -13.03 8.33
CA PHE A 601 12.92 -12.64 6.98
C PHE A 601 11.44 -12.62 6.73
N THR A 602 11.00 -11.51 6.19
CA THR A 602 9.67 -11.37 5.61
C THR A 602 9.65 -11.78 4.13
N ILE A 603 10.81 -12.14 3.58
CA ILE A 603 10.93 -12.70 2.24
C ILE A 603 11.19 -14.20 2.36
N LEU A 604 10.64 -14.95 1.42
CA LEU A 604 10.76 -16.40 1.38
C LEU A 604 12.24 -16.85 1.35
N PRO A 605 12.57 -17.95 2.03
CA PRO A 605 13.94 -18.45 2.10
C PRO A 605 14.49 -19.02 0.78
N ASP A 606 13.65 -19.08 -0.27
CA ASP A 606 13.98 -19.69 -1.55
C ASP A 606 14.38 -18.67 -2.61
N THR A 607 15.24 -19.10 -3.53
CA THR A 607 15.56 -18.33 -4.73
C THR A 607 14.34 -18.16 -5.62
N LEU A 608 14.25 -17.03 -6.33
CA LEU A 608 13.14 -16.78 -7.26
C LEU A 608 13.23 -17.63 -8.53
N GLY A 609 14.42 -18.14 -8.85
CA GLY A 609 14.67 -18.95 -10.04
C GLY A 609 14.45 -18.19 -11.35
N LEU A 610 14.80 -16.90 -11.36
CA LEU A 610 14.69 -16.06 -12.55
C LEU A 610 15.84 -16.36 -13.50
N ILE A 611 15.51 -16.56 -14.78
CA ILE A 611 16.51 -16.65 -15.86
C ILE A 611 16.88 -15.24 -16.36
N GLU A 612 17.97 -15.11 -17.12
CA GLU A 612 18.49 -13.80 -17.56
C GLU A 612 17.42 -12.95 -18.28
N ASN A 613 16.66 -13.55 -19.20
CA ASN A 613 15.62 -12.82 -19.91
C ASN A 613 14.55 -12.28 -18.95
N GLU A 614 14.13 -13.05 -17.96
CA GLU A 614 13.13 -12.61 -16.97
C GLU A 614 13.66 -11.47 -16.10
N LYS A 615 14.95 -11.46 -15.78
CA LYS A 615 15.59 -10.34 -15.06
C LYS A 615 15.57 -9.06 -15.91
N LEU A 616 15.87 -9.17 -17.20
CA LEU A 616 15.80 -8.03 -18.13
C LEU A 616 14.37 -7.51 -18.30
N GLU A 617 13.37 -8.39 -18.39
CA GLU A 617 11.95 -8.02 -18.47
C GLU A 617 11.51 -7.28 -17.20
N LEU A 618 11.92 -7.73 -16.00
CA LEU A 618 11.65 -7.05 -14.73
C LEU A 618 12.23 -5.64 -14.71
N VAL A 619 13.48 -5.47 -15.12
CA VAL A 619 14.13 -4.16 -15.19
C VAL A 619 13.42 -3.26 -16.20
N ALA A 620 13.05 -3.80 -17.37
CA ALA A 620 12.30 -3.06 -18.38
C ALA A 620 10.95 -2.57 -17.83
N PHE A 621 10.23 -3.43 -17.11
CA PHE A 621 8.98 -3.01 -16.44
C PHE A 621 9.23 -1.90 -15.41
N MET A 622 10.20 -2.05 -14.50
CA MET A 622 10.46 -1.03 -13.48
C MET A 622 10.75 0.35 -14.10
N LYS A 623 11.39 0.40 -15.27
CA LYS A 623 11.61 1.64 -16.03
C LYS A 623 10.31 2.26 -16.57
N THR A 624 9.24 1.48 -16.80
CA THR A 624 7.94 2.04 -17.19
C THR A 624 7.26 2.83 -16.07
N LEU A 625 7.70 2.69 -14.83
CA LEU A 625 7.17 3.40 -13.66
C LEU A 625 7.77 4.81 -13.48
N THR A 626 8.61 5.25 -14.41
CA THR A 626 9.23 6.57 -14.40
C THR A 626 8.26 7.66 -14.84
N ASP A 627 8.08 8.67 -13.98
CA ASP A 627 7.28 9.86 -14.24
C ASP A 627 8.00 11.10 -13.73
N THR A 628 8.37 11.99 -14.65
CA THR A 628 9.12 13.22 -14.39
C THR A 628 8.24 14.48 -14.42
N THR A 629 6.93 14.34 -14.52
CA THR A 629 6.00 15.48 -14.69
C THR A 629 6.04 16.45 -13.51
N SER A 630 6.27 15.95 -12.28
CA SER A 630 6.37 16.75 -11.06
C SER A 630 7.68 17.53 -10.90
N ILE A 631 8.73 17.20 -11.68
CA ILE A 631 10.08 17.79 -11.54
C ILE A 631 10.15 19.27 -11.99
N LYS A 632 9.17 19.75 -12.74
CA LYS A 632 9.23 21.04 -13.45
C LYS A 632 8.97 22.29 -12.59
N ASN A 633 8.57 22.14 -11.33
CA ASN A 633 8.12 23.26 -10.50
C ASN A 633 9.24 23.80 -9.59
N ILE A 634 10.27 24.42 -10.18
CA ILE A 634 11.42 24.99 -9.48
C ILE A 634 11.29 26.52 -9.44
N PRO A 635 11.58 27.22 -8.32
CA PRO A 635 11.57 28.69 -8.28
C PRO A 635 12.72 29.25 -9.11
N LYS A 636 12.52 30.44 -9.70
CA LYS A 636 13.57 31.12 -10.51
C LYS A 636 14.52 31.92 -9.64
N ARG A 637 14.13 32.36 -8.46
CA ARG A 637 14.90 33.13 -7.49
C ARG A 637 14.38 32.90 -6.09
N LEU A 638 15.10 33.32 -5.08
CA LEU A 638 14.69 33.33 -3.70
C LEU A 638 14.10 34.69 -3.30
N PRO A 639 13.17 34.75 -2.32
CA PRO A 639 12.69 35.98 -1.72
C PRO A 639 13.84 36.75 -1.04
N GLU A 640 13.86 38.07 -1.22
CA GLU A 640 14.91 38.93 -0.64
C GLU A 640 14.69 39.12 0.87
N LEU A 641 15.77 39.12 1.62
CA LEU A 641 15.85 39.43 3.04
C LEU A 641 16.34 40.88 3.22
N SER A 642 15.95 41.52 4.33
CA SER A 642 16.31 42.91 4.62
C SER A 642 16.94 43.07 6.02
N GLY A 643 17.38 44.28 6.33
CA GLY A 643 18.00 44.61 7.62
C GLY A 643 19.27 43.81 7.89
N LYS A 644 19.39 43.25 9.10
CA LYS A 644 20.55 42.47 9.53
C LYS A 644 20.83 41.20 8.71
N TYR A 645 19.86 40.80 7.85
CA TYR A 645 19.97 39.62 7.02
C TYR A 645 20.13 39.91 5.51
N ALA A 646 20.31 41.17 5.13
CA ALA A 646 20.47 41.56 3.73
C ALA A 646 21.71 40.91 3.06
N ASN A 647 22.76 40.63 3.82
CA ASN A 647 23.96 39.92 3.36
C ASN A 647 23.67 38.49 2.90
N LEU A 648 22.59 37.87 3.37
CA LEU A 648 22.17 36.52 2.99
C LEU A 648 21.50 36.47 1.61
N ASN A 649 21.28 37.59 0.93
CA ASN A 649 20.71 37.61 -0.42
C ASN A 649 21.66 37.00 -1.49
N ARG A 650 22.92 36.74 -1.11
CA ARG A 650 23.90 36.01 -1.95
C ARG A 650 23.71 34.45 -1.83
N ARG A 651 22.82 33.97 -0.94
CA ARG A 651 22.58 32.54 -0.77
C ARG A 651 22.15 31.91 -2.10
N LYS A 652 22.64 30.71 -2.38
CA LYS A 652 22.39 30.02 -3.63
C LYS A 652 21.03 29.33 -3.62
N LEU A 653 20.24 29.51 -4.67
CA LEU A 653 19.00 28.75 -4.87
C LEU A 653 19.29 27.26 -4.86
N GLY A 654 18.55 26.51 -4.04
CA GLY A 654 18.75 25.06 -3.83
C GLY A 654 19.93 24.71 -2.90
N GLY A 655 20.65 25.73 -2.42
CA GLY A 655 21.80 25.57 -1.53
C GLY A 655 23.02 24.96 -2.19
N VAL A 656 24.01 24.66 -1.34
CA VAL A 656 25.23 23.93 -1.70
C VAL A 656 25.32 22.64 -0.87
N TYR A 657 26.18 21.71 -1.28
CA TYR A 657 26.32 20.42 -0.63
C TYR A 657 27.56 20.35 0.24
#